data_716dfcee640cbdf130abeadcdc4a4e5a
#
_entry.id   716dfcee640cbdf130abeadcdc4a4e5a
#
_cell.length_a   1.000
_cell.length_b   1.000
_cell.length_c   1.000
_cell.angle_alpha   90.00
_cell.angle_beta   90.00
_cell.angle_gamma   90.00
#
_symmetry.space_group_name_H-M   'P 1'
#
loop_
_entity.id
_entity.type
_entity.pdbx_description
1 polymer ?
#
loop_
_entity_poly.entity_id
_entity_poly.type
_entity_poly.pdbx_seq_one_letter_code
_entity_poly.pdbx_strand_id
1 'polypeptide(L)'
;MSFALRLSFVAACLCMLAWTPHRLHAQQKRITLDANMLVNESKIGEAQNLVDEQDLIIGPPAGSPVSEWRIGGQYRDKFPLHITIDLKSERKVSDLWLYDTNSKGDVIISVGSPGNWTEAATYDCGRYKSWAQIPINTQTRYLRLTRVDSGANFTEIAVYEHTDEAWAAIQEEKQRLAQEARKKETARQAALEEMKRRPLVDLGEPFGKAYLVDEVDCAQDATGREFAQYPKGVSQVKTILGKPARVIDPVKGEGSYITYRIGQNKLLQPGSTYILTVDYPEDQPRTIIVQNNANETIRGFHTGPTMGDAFHPKYVDNLRESINTPLTGKWERWTQMFHLHDRFPTYRKDNKPQKGVLIRDLKPGDGFNVTICQYSAKNMPMSRGIAVGKISLYAVPEFDQLKATINLPPKTLPQRRLFWREEMADGVIGAGKKNPIEARGVEHYLDWYRYKAKRMQFLGMNTFSKDLLEFGANQGWDPTPYGGHDWVYYNNDYKDFWENIVALMGEYGFDVLPYYEYSGSKGKKGLGFERRARPLNRSDGRYTHVKWIESANADITDPDTLEDFCKMLDLTVINHKDKAHFVGAWLRPRSQLPVSFADRTIERFNQDTKQNVTRQQLIKDKQTYTQYIKWWETKRRDFLLAVRDYLRSKGVDDAMVLFTNNAGEPGVSFPDWTPRIITDIPQQWESIVQLPQHQGSNNKTIAILTPNDVSRSQMYLNALQSPGSDWGGYEVRHARPANDPYNYVKLSGVMLSYPFNRFYTVNTPQTLDSFQTQSGMTMLRHFSLNENMLFDKQDKHLLGYFVADMEKAGPYCMMAEAMAMAYGNPTMIGYLSGGNYARGFPQYVRQFNLNFLALPALPSTVVANASPDSKVVVRKIDAGKQGVYCYAVNTNMTDTSTTITLPADGKVTVLASGQTVSTQGGKLAVKLYPYQLMSWHIK
;
A
#
# COMPACT_ATOMS: atom_id res chain seq x y z
N MET A 1 -5.55 -2.58 -30.64
CA MET A 1 -5.45 -2.89 -29.20
C MET A 1 -6.80 -3.09 -28.50
N SER A 2 -7.87 -3.46 -29.19
CA SER A 2 -9.22 -3.56 -28.56
C SER A 2 -9.77 -4.99 -28.49
N PHE A 3 -9.06 -6.00 -28.96
CA PHE A 3 -9.53 -7.38 -29.01
C PHE A 3 -8.98 -8.28 -27.88
N ALA A 4 -7.81 -7.98 -27.34
CA ALA A 4 -7.18 -8.76 -26.25
C ALA A 4 -7.85 -8.53 -24.88
N LEU A 5 -8.42 -7.35 -24.62
CA LEU A 5 -9.15 -7.07 -23.39
C LEU A 5 -10.50 -7.81 -23.26
N ARG A 6 -11.07 -8.31 -24.36
CA ARG A 6 -12.34 -9.02 -24.34
C ARG A 6 -12.22 -10.51 -23.97
N LEU A 7 -11.07 -11.11 -24.19
CA LEU A 7 -10.83 -12.52 -23.83
C LEU A 7 -10.53 -12.72 -22.34
N SER A 8 -9.88 -11.76 -21.70
CA SER A 8 -9.58 -11.85 -20.24
C SER A 8 -10.84 -11.79 -19.36
N PHE A 9 -11.89 -11.13 -19.80
CA PHE A 9 -13.14 -11.03 -19.05
C PHE A 9 -13.95 -12.34 -19.06
N VAL A 10 -13.86 -13.12 -20.12
CA VAL A 10 -14.54 -14.42 -20.25
C VAL A 10 -13.82 -15.50 -19.43
N ALA A 11 -12.49 -15.42 -19.31
CA ALA A 11 -11.71 -16.36 -18.51
C ALA A 11 -11.95 -16.15 -16.99
N ALA A 12 -12.09 -14.91 -16.53
CA ALA A 12 -12.37 -14.60 -15.12
C ALA A 12 -13.78 -15.07 -14.67
N CYS A 13 -14.77 -15.08 -15.57
CA CYS A 13 -16.11 -15.60 -15.24
C CYS A 13 -16.16 -17.13 -15.15
N LEU A 14 -15.23 -17.85 -15.78
CA LEU A 14 -15.14 -19.31 -15.70
C LEU A 14 -14.61 -19.83 -14.36
N CYS A 15 -13.84 -19.02 -13.64
CA CYS A 15 -13.30 -19.40 -12.32
C CYS A 15 -14.35 -19.33 -11.18
N MET A 16 -15.47 -18.61 -11.36
CA MET A 16 -16.49 -18.52 -10.31
C MET A 16 -17.45 -19.74 -10.24
N LEU A 17 -17.43 -20.62 -11.21
CA LEU A 17 -18.22 -21.87 -11.19
C LEU A 17 -17.59 -22.99 -10.34
N ALA A 18 -16.42 -22.78 -9.74
CA ALA A 18 -15.69 -23.79 -8.98
C ALA A 18 -16.16 -24.00 -7.53
N TRP A 19 -17.30 -23.43 -7.12
CA TRP A 19 -17.67 -23.33 -5.68
C TRP A 19 -18.85 -24.19 -5.21
N THR A 20 -18.98 -25.44 -5.69
CA THR A 20 -19.70 -26.50 -4.96
C THR A 20 -19.14 -27.89 -5.28
N PRO A 21 -18.05 -28.33 -4.64
CA PRO A 21 -17.40 -29.60 -5.01
C PRO A 21 -18.25 -30.85 -4.82
N HIS A 22 -19.23 -30.84 -3.93
CA HIS A 22 -19.93 -32.08 -3.54
C HIS A 22 -21.22 -32.37 -4.29
N ARG A 23 -21.80 -31.48 -5.11
CA ARG A 23 -22.99 -31.75 -5.91
C ARG A 23 -22.74 -32.01 -7.39
N LEU A 24 -21.57 -31.62 -7.90
CA LEU A 24 -21.26 -31.73 -9.33
C LEU A 24 -20.78 -33.13 -9.77
N HIS A 25 -20.19 -33.93 -8.86
CA HIS A 25 -19.72 -35.28 -9.23
C HIS A 25 -20.80 -36.27 -9.60
N ALA A 26 -22.04 -36.06 -9.17
CA ALA A 26 -23.18 -36.90 -9.54
C ALA A 26 -23.70 -36.63 -10.97
N GLN A 27 -23.20 -35.61 -11.65
CA GLN A 27 -23.66 -35.13 -12.96
C GLN A 27 -22.60 -35.25 -14.06
N GLN A 28 -21.55 -36.03 -13.81
CA GLN A 28 -20.48 -36.27 -14.76
C GLN A 28 -20.37 -37.74 -15.10
N LYS A 29 -20.06 -38.04 -16.37
CA LYS A 29 -19.83 -39.39 -16.84
C LYS A 29 -18.42 -39.52 -17.37
N ARG A 30 -17.73 -40.60 -16.99
CA ARG A 30 -16.42 -40.90 -17.56
C ARG A 30 -16.54 -41.32 -19.03
N ILE A 31 -15.64 -40.81 -19.84
CA ILE A 31 -15.37 -41.30 -21.16
C ILE A 31 -14.26 -42.33 -21.04
N THR A 32 -14.55 -43.58 -21.35
CA THR A 32 -13.48 -44.61 -21.35
C THR A 32 -12.58 -44.35 -22.56
N LEU A 33 -11.32 -44.20 -22.30
CA LEU A 33 -10.28 -44.00 -23.31
C LEU A 33 -9.62 -45.32 -23.68
N ASP A 34 -9.19 -45.45 -24.90
CA ASP A 34 -8.34 -46.56 -25.38
C ASP A 34 -7.20 -46.05 -26.27
N ALA A 35 -6.24 -46.94 -26.58
CA ALA A 35 -5.07 -46.56 -27.36
C ALA A 35 -5.40 -46.07 -28.78
N ASN A 36 -6.54 -46.49 -29.37
CA ASN A 36 -6.98 -46.08 -30.70
C ASN A 36 -7.53 -44.65 -30.76
N MET A 37 -7.75 -44.07 -29.58
CA MET A 37 -8.14 -42.68 -29.43
C MET A 37 -6.93 -41.72 -29.34
N LEU A 38 -5.74 -42.27 -29.17
CA LEU A 38 -4.52 -41.47 -29.03
C LEU A 38 -3.74 -41.34 -30.32
N VAL A 39 -3.37 -40.13 -30.67
CA VAL A 39 -2.44 -39.82 -31.75
C VAL A 39 -1.19 -39.17 -31.16
N ASN A 40 -0.11 -39.92 -31.10
CA ASN A 40 1.20 -39.44 -30.71
C ASN A 40 1.82 -38.64 -31.85
N GLU A 41 1.55 -37.35 -31.92
CA GLU A 41 2.05 -36.47 -32.96
C GLU A 41 3.57 -36.39 -32.99
N SER A 42 4.19 -36.48 -31.82
CA SER A 42 5.63 -36.39 -31.67
C SER A 42 6.35 -37.70 -32.01
N LYS A 43 5.65 -38.84 -32.05
CA LYS A 43 6.20 -40.18 -32.29
C LYS A 43 7.31 -40.57 -31.34
N ILE A 44 7.28 -40.07 -30.12
CA ILE A 44 8.30 -40.28 -29.07
C ILE A 44 7.61 -40.86 -27.85
N GLY A 45 8.20 -41.97 -27.33
CA GLY A 45 7.68 -42.69 -26.17
C GLY A 45 6.41 -43.49 -26.47
N GLU A 46 5.97 -44.23 -25.49
CA GLU A 46 4.83 -45.14 -25.58
C GLU A 46 3.56 -44.40 -25.04
N ALA A 47 2.91 -43.66 -25.92
CA ALA A 47 1.77 -42.84 -25.53
C ALA A 47 0.55 -43.66 -25.10
N GLN A 48 0.44 -44.92 -25.56
CA GLN A 48 -0.62 -45.82 -25.12
C GLN A 48 -0.66 -46.04 -23.61
N ASN A 49 0.50 -45.89 -22.92
CA ASN A 49 0.62 -45.99 -21.47
C ASN A 49 -0.13 -44.88 -20.71
N LEU A 50 -0.72 -43.94 -21.40
CA LEU A 50 -1.59 -42.93 -20.77
C LEU A 50 -3.05 -43.40 -20.62
N VAL A 51 -3.40 -44.55 -21.20
CA VAL A 51 -4.76 -45.06 -21.20
C VAL A 51 -4.83 -46.59 -21.06
N ASP A 52 -3.75 -47.24 -20.62
CA ASP A 52 -3.66 -48.69 -20.48
C ASP A 52 -4.13 -49.21 -19.12
N GLU A 53 -4.32 -48.34 -18.17
CA GLU A 53 -4.76 -48.67 -16.80
C GLU A 53 -6.15 -48.09 -16.50
N GLN A 54 -7.02 -47.92 -17.51
CA GLN A 54 -8.36 -47.31 -17.36
C GLN A 54 -9.29 -48.06 -16.40
N ASP A 55 -9.12 -49.31 -16.20
CA ASP A 55 -9.86 -50.16 -15.27
C ASP A 55 -9.47 -49.94 -13.81
N LEU A 56 -8.32 -49.31 -13.53
CA LEU A 56 -7.95 -48.87 -12.20
C LEU A 56 -8.64 -47.59 -11.78
N ILE A 57 -9.31 -46.90 -12.72
CA ILE A 57 -10.00 -45.65 -12.45
C ILE A 57 -11.43 -45.92 -12.00
N ILE A 58 -11.72 -45.69 -10.72
CA ILE A 58 -13.01 -45.96 -10.08
C ILE A 58 -13.59 -44.64 -9.56
N GLY A 59 -14.87 -44.37 -9.89
CA GLY A 59 -15.66 -43.24 -9.33
C GLY A 59 -15.18 -41.87 -9.80
N PRO A 60 -14.96 -40.88 -8.93
CA PRO A 60 -13.94 -39.89 -9.19
C PRO A 60 -12.58 -40.61 -9.26
N PRO A 61 -11.61 -40.17 -10.10
CA PRO A 61 -10.40 -40.93 -10.31
C PRO A 61 -9.74 -41.41 -9.04
N ALA A 62 -9.53 -42.68 -8.93
CA ALA A 62 -8.88 -43.37 -7.81
C ALA A 62 -7.89 -44.40 -8.37
N GLY A 63 -7.12 -45.03 -7.49
CA GLY A 63 -6.06 -45.92 -7.86
C GLY A 63 -4.70 -45.20 -8.06
N SER A 64 -3.67 -45.99 -8.31
CA SER A 64 -2.30 -45.50 -8.44
C SER A 64 -1.69 -46.11 -9.71
N PRO A 65 -2.00 -45.56 -10.89
CA PRO A 65 -1.41 -46.03 -12.14
C PRO A 65 0.13 -45.97 -12.12
N VAL A 66 0.78 -46.85 -12.81
CA VAL A 66 2.25 -47.00 -12.81
C VAL A 66 2.87 -46.92 -14.20
N SER A 67 2.11 -47.16 -15.25
CA SER A 67 2.61 -47.07 -16.63
C SER A 67 2.77 -45.59 -17.03
N GLU A 68 3.94 -45.26 -17.56
CA GLU A 68 4.28 -43.88 -17.91
C GLU A 68 4.42 -43.67 -19.41
N TRP A 69 4.00 -42.54 -19.92
CA TRP A 69 4.48 -42.03 -21.20
C TRP A 69 5.94 -41.60 -21.04
N ARG A 70 6.85 -42.59 -21.03
CA ARG A 70 8.26 -42.40 -20.71
C ARG A 70 8.99 -41.77 -21.89
N ILE A 71 9.73 -40.71 -21.60
CA ILE A 71 10.58 -40.04 -22.57
C ILE A 71 12.04 -40.26 -22.19
N GLY A 72 12.80 -40.91 -23.06
CA GLY A 72 14.22 -41.14 -22.82
C GLY A 72 15.02 -39.85 -22.83
N GLY A 73 16.10 -39.81 -22.05
CA GLY A 73 16.95 -38.62 -21.89
C GLY A 73 17.54 -38.06 -23.20
N GLN A 74 17.66 -38.93 -24.23
CA GLN A 74 18.08 -38.53 -25.58
C GLN A 74 17.11 -37.64 -26.33
N TYR A 75 15.88 -37.47 -25.81
CA TYR A 75 14.84 -36.63 -26.44
C TYR A 75 14.59 -35.31 -25.69
N ARG A 76 15.47 -34.91 -24.77
CA ARG A 76 15.30 -33.68 -23.97
C ARG A 76 15.23 -32.41 -24.81
N ASP A 77 15.85 -32.42 -25.98
CA ASP A 77 15.84 -31.31 -26.94
C ASP A 77 14.64 -31.33 -27.91
N LYS A 78 13.72 -32.29 -27.77
CA LYS A 78 12.58 -32.49 -28.65
C LYS A 78 11.26 -31.89 -28.15
N PHE A 79 11.25 -31.37 -26.93
CA PHE A 79 10.07 -30.69 -26.39
C PHE A 79 9.79 -29.38 -27.15
N PRO A 80 8.50 -28.96 -27.25
CA PRO A 80 7.31 -29.59 -26.65
C PRO A 80 6.84 -30.86 -27.40
N LEU A 81 6.30 -31.83 -26.64
CA LEU A 81 5.73 -33.06 -27.19
C LEU A 81 4.21 -33.04 -27.12
N HIS A 82 3.57 -33.56 -28.17
CA HIS A 82 2.14 -33.48 -28.33
C HIS A 82 1.47 -34.84 -28.49
N ILE A 83 0.36 -35.03 -27.79
CA ILE A 83 -0.57 -36.14 -27.98
C ILE A 83 -1.96 -35.55 -28.18
N THR A 84 -2.61 -36.00 -29.26
CA THR A 84 -4.03 -35.70 -29.50
C THR A 84 -4.89 -36.87 -29.08
N ILE A 85 -5.96 -36.59 -28.37
CA ILE A 85 -7.01 -37.55 -27.99
C ILE A 85 -8.21 -37.29 -28.90
N ASP A 86 -8.59 -38.28 -29.71
CA ASP A 86 -9.81 -38.26 -30.51
C ASP A 86 -10.94 -38.96 -29.76
N LEU A 87 -11.87 -38.22 -29.24
CA LEU A 87 -13.04 -38.73 -28.51
C LEU A 87 -14.09 -39.36 -29.42
N LYS A 88 -13.75 -39.52 -30.70
CA LYS A 88 -14.57 -40.12 -31.79
C LYS A 88 -15.83 -39.36 -32.15
N SER A 89 -16.33 -38.52 -31.30
CA SER A 89 -17.46 -37.62 -31.53
C SER A 89 -17.32 -36.37 -30.69
N GLU A 90 -18.11 -35.35 -30.98
CA GLU A 90 -18.24 -34.18 -30.14
C GLU A 90 -18.73 -34.61 -28.73
N ARG A 91 -17.99 -34.20 -27.67
CA ARG A 91 -18.29 -34.49 -26.28
C ARG A 91 -18.35 -33.19 -25.48
N LYS A 92 -19.21 -33.17 -24.47
CA LYS A 92 -19.34 -32.06 -23.54
C LYS A 92 -18.34 -32.25 -22.39
N VAL A 93 -17.06 -32.10 -22.72
CA VAL A 93 -15.96 -32.39 -21.79
C VAL A 93 -16.04 -31.47 -20.58
N SER A 94 -16.18 -32.07 -19.40
CA SER A 94 -16.15 -31.35 -18.12
C SER A 94 -14.74 -31.16 -17.62
N ASP A 95 -14.01 -32.28 -17.50
CA ASP A 95 -12.67 -32.27 -16.90
C ASP A 95 -11.76 -33.27 -17.62
N LEU A 96 -10.50 -32.94 -17.66
CA LEU A 96 -9.42 -33.88 -17.87
C LEU A 96 -8.71 -34.12 -16.53
N TRP A 97 -8.50 -35.35 -16.17
CA TRP A 97 -7.70 -35.73 -15.03
C TRP A 97 -6.43 -36.41 -15.52
N LEU A 98 -5.31 -36.13 -14.84
CA LEU A 98 -4.08 -36.84 -15.04
C LEU A 98 -3.48 -37.29 -13.70
N TYR A 99 -2.82 -38.43 -13.69
CA TYR A 99 -2.09 -38.90 -12.52
C TYR A 99 -0.68 -38.36 -12.53
N ASP A 100 -0.46 -37.33 -11.74
CA ASP A 100 0.81 -36.63 -11.64
C ASP A 100 1.82 -37.43 -10.83
N THR A 101 3.00 -37.70 -11.41
CA THR A 101 4.05 -38.52 -10.77
C THR A 101 5.15 -37.69 -10.14
N ASN A 102 4.88 -36.43 -9.87
CA ASN A 102 5.78 -35.50 -9.24
C ASN A 102 6.93 -35.03 -10.10
N SER A 103 6.65 -34.11 -10.89
CA SER A 103 7.68 -33.39 -11.62
C SER A 103 7.46 -31.88 -11.55
N LYS A 104 8.33 -31.19 -12.18
CA LYS A 104 8.14 -29.80 -12.52
C LYS A 104 7.82 -29.74 -14.00
N GLY A 105 7.09 -28.71 -14.42
CA GLY A 105 6.86 -28.45 -15.82
C GLY A 105 5.39 -28.49 -16.22
N ASP A 106 5.09 -27.81 -17.30
CA ASP A 106 3.72 -27.52 -17.69
C ASP A 106 3.18 -28.55 -18.68
N VAL A 107 1.90 -28.86 -18.50
CA VAL A 107 1.07 -29.58 -19.47
C VAL A 107 0.00 -28.61 -19.94
N ILE A 108 0.07 -28.25 -21.22
CA ILE A 108 -0.97 -27.43 -21.86
C ILE A 108 -2.03 -28.35 -22.45
N ILE A 109 -3.29 -28.11 -22.10
CA ILE A 109 -4.45 -28.80 -22.64
C ILE A 109 -5.10 -27.86 -23.64
N SER A 110 -5.17 -28.30 -24.90
CA SER A 110 -5.84 -27.55 -25.96
C SER A 110 -7.05 -28.31 -26.50
N VAL A 111 -8.05 -27.56 -26.96
CA VAL A 111 -9.27 -28.06 -27.60
C VAL A 111 -9.36 -27.55 -29.02
N GLY A 112 -10.17 -28.19 -29.89
CA GLY A 112 -10.37 -27.74 -31.25
C GLY A 112 -10.32 -28.87 -32.26
N SER A 113 -9.47 -28.76 -33.26
CA SER A 113 -9.25 -29.78 -34.28
C SER A 113 -7.80 -29.83 -34.72
N PRO A 114 -7.32 -30.95 -35.30
CA PRO A 114 -5.96 -31.01 -35.81
C PRO A 114 -5.63 -29.83 -36.72
N GLY A 115 -4.57 -29.11 -36.38
CA GLY A 115 -4.14 -27.89 -37.08
C GLY A 115 -4.80 -26.58 -36.59
N ASN A 116 -5.83 -26.64 -35.77
CA ASN A 116 -6.50 -25.45 -35.20
C ASN A 116 -6.80 -25.67 -33.73
N TRP A 117 -5.85 -25.30 -32.87
CA TRP A 117 -5.89 -25.54 -31.45
C TRP A 117 -6.09 -24.25 -30.67
N THR A 118 -6.95 -24.32 -29.65
CA THR A 118 -7.13 -23.24 -28.65
C THR A 118 -6.78 -23.79 -27.31
N GLU A 119 -5.93 -23.11 -26.57
CA GLU A 119 -5.61 -23.48 -25.20
C GLU A 119 -6.85 -23.36 -24.31
N ALA A 120 -7.15 -24.44 -23.59
CA ALA A 120 -8.27 -24.52 -22.65
C ALA A 120 -7.79 -24.45 -21.21
N ALA A 121 -6.62 -25.01 -20.91
CA ALA A 121 -6.02 -24.98 -19.59
C ALA A 121 -4.51 -25.28 -19.65
N THR A 122 -3.80 -24.78 -18.66
CA THR A 122 -2.41 -25.19 -18.39
C THR A 122 -2.34 -25.74 -16.95
N TYR A 123 -1.64 -26.85 -16.79
CA TYR A 123 -1.42 -27.50 -15.50
C TYR A 123 0.08 -27.63 -15.23
N ASP A 124 0.53 -27.08 -14.10
CA ASP A 124 1.89 -27.27 -13.59
C ASP A 124 1.95 -28.57 -12.78
N CYS A 125 2.71 -29.56 -13.29
CA CYS A 125 2.93 -30.83 -12.63
C CYS A 125 3.73 -30.62 -11.33
N GLY A 126 3.06 -30.72 -10.21
CA GLY A 126 3.66 -30.48 -8.90
C GLY A 126 3.12 -31.38 -7.79
N ARG A 127 2.18 -32.29 -8.13
CA ARG A 127 1.53 -33.16 -7.15
C ARG A 127 2.11 -34.56 -7.20
N TYR A 128 2.74 -34.99 -6.11
CA TYR A 128 3.35 -36.30 -6.03
C TYR A 128 2.35 -37.42 -5.92
N LYS A 129 2.32 -38.30 -6.94
CA LYS A 129 1.51 -39.51 -6.98
C LYS A 129 0.06 -39.26 -6.61
N SER A 130 -0.57 -38.33 -7.32
CA SER A 130 -1.96 -37.95 -7.09
C SER A 130 -2.67 -37.57 -8.38
N TRP A 131 -3.96 -37.76 -8.41
CA TRP A 131 -4.81 -37.30 -9.51
C TRP A 131 -4.99 -35.78 -9.43
N ALA A 132 -4.75 -35.12 -10.55
CA ALA A 132 -5.00 -33.71 -10.73
C ALA A 132 -6.21 -33.48 -11.64
N GLN A 133 -7.20 -32.72 -11.15
CA GLN A 133 -8.36 -32.32 -11.93
C GLN A 133 -8.10 -31.05 -12.68
N ILE A 134 -8.37 -31.03 -13.98
CA ILE A 134 -8.20 -29.88 -14.85
C ILE A 134 -9.53 -29.59 -15.51
N PRO A 135 -10.27 -28.56 -15.10
CA PRO A 135 -11.56 -28.18 -15.69
C PRO A 135 -11.38 -27.74 -17.14
N ILE A 136 -12.19 -28.29 -18.04
CA ILE A 136 -12.20 -27.96 -19.48
C ILE A 136 -13.49 -27.22 -19.86
N ASN A 137 -14.64 -27.73 -19.45
CA ASN A 137 -15.96 -27.13 -19.66
C ASN A 137 -16.25 -26.68 -21.10
N THR A 138 -15.88 -27.51 -22.08
CA THR A 138 -15.95 -27.19 -23.50
C THR A 138 -16.50 -28.37 -24.29
N GLN A 139 -17.34 -28.09 -25.30
CA GLN A 139 -17.77 -29.10 -26.27
C GLN A 139 -16.67 -29.22 -27.32
N THR A 140 -16.13 -30.43 -27.47
CA THR A 140 -15.05 -30.72 -28.42
C THR A 140 -14.98 -32.21 -28.70
N ARG A 141 -14.46 -32.56 -29.89
CA ARG A 141 -14.09 -33.91 -30.26
C ARG A 141 -12.63 -34.20 -29.91
N TYR A 142 -11.76 -33.18 -29.97
CA TYR A 142 -10.35 -33.38 -29.84
C TYR A 142 -9.79 -32.62 -28.64
N LEU A 143 -8.93 -33.29 -27.88
CA LEU A 143 -8.09 -32.69 -26.86
C LEU A 143 -6.64 -32.91 -27.25
N ARG A 144 -5.79 -31.91 -27.09
CA ARG A 144 -4.33 -32.09 -27.25
C ARG A 144 -3.64 -31.79 -25.93
N LEU A 145 -2.85 -32.75 -25.48
CA LEU A 145 -1.94 -32.57 -24.36
C LEU A 145 -0.55 -32.22 -24.92
N THR A 146 0.00 -31.15 -24.45
CA THR A 146 1.34 -30.69 -24.79
C THR A 146 2.22 -30.70 -23.53
N ARG A 147 3.20 -31.57 -23.47
CA ARG A 147 4.26 -31.51 -22.48
C ARG A 147 5.27 -30.45 -22.92
N VAL A 148 5.38 -29.39 -22.17
CA VAL A 148 6.21 -28.23 -22.54
C VAL A 148 7.70 -28.55 -22.39
N ASP A 149 8.04 -29.30 -21.33
CA ASP A 149 9.41 -29.70 -21.03
C ASP A 149 9.52 -31.12 -20.47
N SER A 150 10.74 -31.56 -20.20
CA SER A 150 11.02 -32.91 -19.68
C SER A 150 10.60 -33.10 -18.23
N GLY A 151 10.21 -32.03 -17.53
CA GLY A 151 9.82 -32.08 -16.13
C GLY A 151 8.38 -32.57 -15.94
N ALA A 152 7.48 -32.28 -16.87
CA ALA A 152 6.09 -32.69 -16.76
C ALA A 152 5.91 -34.20 -16.94
N ASN A 153 5.75 -34.95 -15.86
CA ASN A 153 5.54 -36.38 -15.87
C ASN A 153 4.20 -36.77 -15.27
N PHE A 154 3.49 -37.63 -15.97
CA PHE A 154 2.23 -38.22 -15.52
C PHE A 154 2.04 -39.59 -16.17
N THR A 155 1.27 -40.44 -15.53
CA THR A 155 1.08 -41.82 -15.99
C THR A 155 -0.19 -41.99 -16.77
N GLU A 156 -1.33 -41.77 -16.18
CA GLU A 156 -2.66 -42.10 -16.72
C GLU A 156 -3.51 -40.85 -16.83
N ILE A 157 -4.40 -40.80 -17.78
CA ILE A 157 -5.38 -39.73 -17.97
C ILE A 157 -6.82 -40.29 -17.91
N ALA A 158 -7.75 -39.42 -17.41
CA ALA A 158 -9.17 -39.72 -17.46
C ALA A 158 -9.93 -38.50 -17.97
N VAL A 159 -10.90 -38.70 -18.82
CA VAL A 159 -11.76 -37.62 -19.34
C VAL A 159 -13.18 -37.83 -18.86
N TYR A 160 -13.78 -36.76 -18.42
CA TYR A 160 -15.18 -36.73 -17.99
C TYR A 160 -16.00 -35.81 -18.87
N GLU A 161 -17.25 -36.16 -19.08
CA GLU A 161 -18.23 -35.33 -19.78
C GLU A 161 -19.40 -34.96 -18.86
N HIS A 162 -19.98 -33.81 -19.06
CA HIS A 162 -21.24 -33.42 -18.44
C HIS A 162 -22.40 -34.25 -18.93
N THR A 163 -23.37 -34.54 -18.07
CA THR A 163 -24.70 -34.98 -18.55
C THR A 163 -25.34 -33.87 -19.36
N ASP A 164 -26.35 -34.21 -20.14
CA ASP A 164 -27.06 -33.23 -20.95
C ASP A 164 -27.72 -32.15 -20.12
N GLU A 165 -28.26 -32.52 -18.96
CA GLU A 165 -28.87 -31.58 -18.01
C GLU A 165 -27.84 -30.65 -17.39
N ALA A 166 -26.68 -31.18 -16.97
CA ALA A 166 -25.60 -30.36 -16.40
C ALA A 166 -25.04 -29.36 -17.44
N TRP A 167 -24.85 -29.82 -18.68
CA TRP A 167 -24.41 -28.98 -19.77
C TRP A 167 -25.41 -27.87 -20.10
N ALA A 168 -26.72 -28.22 -20.18
CA ALA A 168 -27.77 -27.24 -20.42
C ALA A 168 -27.76 -26.14 -19.34
N ALA A 169 -27.66 -26.54 -18.05
CA ALA A 169 -27.59 -25.59 -16.95
C ALA A 169 -26.35 -24.67 -17.06
N ILE A 170 -25.19 -25.20 -17.45
CA ILE A 170 -23.98 -24.41 -17.64
C ILE A 170 -24.17 -23.42 -18.81
N GLN A 171 -24.79 -23.84 -19.90
CA GLN A 171 -25.05 -22.95 -21.05
C GLN A 171 -26.07 -21.87 -20.70
N GLU A 172 -27.12 -22.21 -19.98
CA GLU A 172 -28.09 -21.24 -19.48
C GLU A 172 -27.45 -20.20 -18.58
N GLU A 173 -26.64 -20.63 -17.64
CA GLU A 173 -25.90 -19.72 -16.77
C GLU A 173 -24.93 -18.83 -17.54
N LYS A 174 -24.15 -19.38 -18.49
CA LYS A 174 -23.29 -18.60 -19.40
C LYS A 174 -24.10 -17.55 -20.17
N GLN A 175 -25.26 -17.94 -20.69
CA GLN A 175 -26.13 -17.01 -21.43
C GLN A 175 -26.69 -15.93 -20.49
N ARG A 176 -27.13 -16.29 -19.29
CA ARG A 176 -27.62 -15.36 -18.27
C ARG A 176 -26.56 -14.34 -17.94
N LEU A 177 -25.32 -14.79 -17.63
CA LEU A 177 -24.19 -13.92 -17.32
C LEU A 177 -23.82 -13.03 -18.50
N ALA A 178 -23.82 -13.55 -19.71
CA ALA A 178 -23.57 -12.78 -20.91
C ALA A 178 -24.65 -11.70 -21.17
N GLN A 179 -25.91 -12.03 -20.93
CA GLN A 179 -27.01 -11.08 -21.01
C GLN A 179 -26.92 -9.99 -19.95
N GLU A 180 -26.59 -10.37 -18.71
CA GLU A 180 -26.38 -9.41 -17.64
C GLU A 180 -25.21 -8.48 -17.95
N ALA A 181 -24.08 -9.01 -18.43
CA ALA A 181 -22.94 -8.23 -18.84
C ALA A 181 -23.29 -7.24 -19.98
N ARG A 182 -24.06 -7.70 -20.98
CA ARG A 182 -24.56 -6.82 -22.05
C ARG A 182 -25.50 -5.74 -21.55
N LYS A 183 -26.41 -6.07 -20.64
CA LYS A 183 -27.32 -5.08 -20.01
C LYS A 183 -26.54 -4.04 -19.21
N LYS A 184 -25.57 -4.49 -18.41
CA LYS A 184 -24.68 -3.58 -17.65
C LYS A 184 -23.91 -2.65 -18.59
N GLU A 185 -23.32 -3.18 -19.66
CA GLU A 185 -22.57 -2.37 -20.61
C GLU A 185 -23.46 -1.39 -21.39
N THR A 186 -24.64 -1.82 -21.83
CA THR A 186 -25.61 -0.91 -22.48
C THR A 186 -26.04 0.22 -21.54
N ALA A 187 -26.34 -0.10 -20.29
CA ALA A 187 -26.70 0.90 -19.29
C ALA A 187 -25.53 1.86 -19.02
N ARG A 188 -24.29 1.34 -18.97
CA ARG A 188 -23.08 2.14 -18.82
C ARG A 188 -22.90 3.12 -19.99
N GLN A 189 -23.05 2.65 -21.21
CA GLN A 189 -22.95 3.51 -22.40
C GLN A 189 -24.04 4.59 -22.42
N ALA A 190 -25.27 4.22 -22.11
CA ALA A 190 -26.37 5.18 -22.02
C ALA A 190 -26.11 6.27 -20.95
N ALA A 191 -25.58 5.87 -19.80
CA ALA A 191 -25.22 6.80 -18.74
C ALA A 191 -24.05 7.72 -19.13
N LEU A 192 -23.07 7.22 -19.87
CA LEU A 192 -21.98 8.04 -20.41
C LEU A 192 -22.48 9.06 -21.44
N GLU A 193 -23.38 8.68 -22.32
CA GLU A 193 -23.97 9.62 -23.29
C GLU A 193 -24.84 10.68 -22.60
N GLU A 194 -25.59 10.29 -21.59
CA GLU A 194 -26.33 11.24 -20.76
C GLU A 194 -25.38 12.20 -20.00
N MET A 195 -24.26 11.67 -19.52
CA MET A 195 -23.22 12.45 -18.85
C MET A 195 -22.65 13.54 -19.76
N LYS A 196 -22.41 13.23 -21.04
CA LYS A 196 -21.87 14.16 -22.04
C LYS A 196 -22.80 15.34 -22.34
N ARG A 197 -24.08 15.23 -22.02
CA ARG A 197 -25.07 16.34 -22.16
C ARG A 197 -24.98 17.36 -21.05
N ARG A 198 -24.24 17.08 -19.98
CA ARG A 198 -24.10 17.95 -18.82
C ARG A 198 -23.07 19.03 -19.05
N PRO A 199 -23.11 20.12 -18.27
CA PRO A 199 -22.10 21.17 -18.35
C PRO A 199 -20.68 20.60 -18.16
N LEU A 200 -19.82 20.89 -19.12
CA LEU A 200 -18.38 20.58 -19.01
C LEU A 200 -17.70 21.77 -18.33
N VAL A 201 -17.11 21.54 -17.18
CA VAL A 201 -16.48 22.55 -16.32
C VAL A 201 -14.98 22.30 -16.30
N ASP A 202 -14.18 23.34 -16.47
CA ASP A 202 -12.74 23.27 -16.27
C ASP A 202 -12.44 23.46 -14.77
N LEU A 203 -11.92 22.44 -14.15
CA LEU A 203 -11.56 22.44 -12.72
C LEU A 203 -10.10 22.88 -12.50
N GLY A 204 -9.37 23.18 -13.57
CA GLY A 204 -7.95 23.52 -13.52
C GLY A 204 -7.05 22.31 -13.24
N GLU A 205 -5.75 22.57 -13.22
CA GLU A 205 -4.77 21.53 -12.91
C GLU A 205 -4.89 21.05 -11.44
N PRO A 206 -4.78 19.75 -11.20
CA PRO A 206 -4.47 18.64 -12.11
C PRO A 206 -5.71 17.90 -12.64
N PHE A 207 -6.89 18.48 -12.55
CA PHE A 207 -8.15 17.79 -12.82
C PHE A 207 -8.62 17.94 -14.26
N GLY A 208 -8.29 19.05 -14.90
CA GLY A 208 -8.75 19.35 -16.26
C GLY A 208 -10.27 19.53 -16.33
N LYS A 209 -10.88 19.12 -17.46
CA LYS A 209 -12.31 19.27 -17.70
C LYS A 209 -13.10 18.07 -17.23
N ALA A 210 -14.20 18.30 -16.52
CA ALA A 210 -15.10 17.27 -16.01
C ALA A 210 -16.57 17.71 -16.13
N TYR A 211 -17.48 16.75 -16.25
CA TYR A 211 -18.91 17.01 -16.36
C TYR A 211 -19.52 17.22 -14.97
N LEU A 212 -20.22 18.34 -14.78
CA LEU A 212 -20.97 18.58 -13.55
C LEU A 212 -22.15 17.61 -13.44
N VAL A 213 -22.07 16.72 -12.46
CA VAL A 213 -23.10 15.69 -12.20
C VAL A 213 -24.20 16.23 -11.30
N ASP A 214 -23.80 16.80 -10.18
CA ASP A 214 -24.71 17.26 -9.13
C ASP A 214 -24.05 18.34 -8.29
N GLU A 215 -24.88 19.23 -7.72
CA GLU A 215 -24.42 20.33 -6.89
C GLU A 215 -25.40 20.59 -5.75
N VAL A 216 -24.89 20.92 -4.59
CA VAL A 216 -25.65 21.28 -3.40
C VAL A 216 -25.17 22.65 -2.90
N ASP A 217 -26.05 23.63 -2.91
CA ASP A 217 -25.86 24.84 -2.13
C ASP A 217 -26.29 24.57 -0.69
N CYS A 218 -25.31 24.43 0.21
CA CYS A 218 -25.56 24.06 1.59
C CYS A 218 -26.28 25.16 2.40
N ALA A 219 -26.29 26.38 1.91
CA ALA A 219 -26.99 27.48 2.56
C ALA A 219 -28.50 27.49 2.29
N GLN A 220 -28.94 26.76 1.27
CA GLN A 220 -30.36 26.64 0.95
C GLN A 220 -30.97 25.43 1.65
N ASP A 221 -32.29 25.41 1.76
CA ASP A 221 -32.99 24.22 2.24
C ASP A 221 -32.85 23.07 1.25
N ALA A 222 -32.66 21.90 1.77
CA ALA A 222 -32.43 20.68 0.98
C ALA A 222 -33.74 20.14 0.38
N THR A 223 -34.47 20.95 -0.36
CA THR A 223 -35.76 20.59 -0.96
C THR A 223 -35.57 19.48 -2.00
N GLY A 224 -36.27 18.37 -1.85
CA GLY A 224 -36.19 17.23 -2.76
C GLY A 224 -34.91 16.38 -2.62
N ARG A 225 -34.11 16.60 -1.59
CA ARG A 225 -32.87 15.90 -1.33
C ARG A 225 -32.80 15.36 0.11
N GLU A 226 -32.29 14.15 0.29
CA GLU A 226 -32.05 13.64 1.64
C GLU A 226 -31.00 14.52 2.34
N PHE A 227 -31.39 15.05 3.50
CA PHE A 227 -30.57 15.88 4.36
C PHE A 227 -30.72 15.41 5.80
N ALA A 228 -29.63 15.35 6.54
CA ALA A 228 -29.67 15.13 7.98
C ALA A 228 -28.57 15.94 8.67
N GLN A 229 -28.76 16.18 9.95
CA GLN A 229 -27.80 16.86 10.80
C GLN A 229 -27.83 16.27 12.21
N TYR A 230 -26.70 16.35 12.88
CA TYR A 230 -26.59 15.91 14.26
C TYR A 230 -25.70 16.88 15.06
N PRO A 231 -26.13 17.28 16.25
CA PRO A 231 -27.49 17.11 16.80
C PRO A 231 -28.61 17.71 15.94
N LYS A 232 -29.82 17.26 16.13
CA LYS A 232 -30.97 17.73 15.32
C LYS A 232 -31.16 19.25 15.49
N GLY A 233 -31.29 19.98 14.38
CA GLY A 233 -31.52 21.43 14.38
C GLY A 233 -30.26 22.25 14.73
N VAL A 234 -29.09 21.67 14.76
CA VAL A 234 -27.85 22.33 15.19
C VAL A 234 -27.29 23.31 14.17
N SER A 235 -27.54 23.10 12.89
CA SER A 235 -26.97 23.93 11.84
C SER A 235 -27.81 25.18 11.58
N GLN A 236 -27.13 26.24 11.23
CA GLN A 236 -27.74 27.55 10.84
C GLN A 236 -27.02 28.07 9.61
N VAL A 237 -27.69 28.99 8.90
CA VAL A 237 -27.10 29.71 7.77
C VAL A 237 -26.53 31.02 8.27
N LYS A 238 -25.26 31.30 7.96
CA LYS A 238 -24.56 32.55 8.26
C LYS A 238 -23.85 33.06 7.02
N THR A 239 -23.72 34.37 6.89
CA THR A 239 -22.88 34.99 5.87
C THR A 239 -21.44 35.06 6.39
N ILE A 240 -20.49 34.45 5.70
CA ILE A 240 -19.08 34.43 6.04
C ILE A 240 -18.27 34.82 4.81
N LEU A 241 -17.37 35.79 4.96
CA LEU A 241 -16.54 36.30 3.85
C LEU A 241 -17.42 36.67 2.61
N GLY A 242 -18.54 37.29 2.85
CA GLY A 242 -19.47 37.79 1.82
C GLY A 242 -20.34 36.73 1.12
N LYS A 243 -20.29 35.45 1.52
CA LYS A 243 -21.11 34.38 0.96
C LYS A 243 -21.86 33.63 2.05
N PRO A 244 -23.06 33.08 1.74
CA PRO A 244 -23.78 32.27 2.70
C PRO A 244 -23.10 30.91 2.91
N ALA A 245 -23.11 30.41 4.14
CA ALA A 245 -22.60 29.09 4.54
C ALA A 245 -23.55 28.45 5.52
N ARG A 246 -23.67 27.14 5.49
CA ARG A 246 -24.27 26.38 6.58
C ARG A 246 -23.23 26.10 7.62
N VAL A 247 -23.53 26.43 8.87
CA VAL A 247 -22.59 26.45 9.98
C VAL A 247 -23.10 25.57 11.10
N ILE A 248 -22.20 24.84 11.72
CA ILE A 248 -22.38 24.22 13.04
C ILE A 248 -21.32 24.81 13.95
N ASP A 249 -21.73 25.50 15.00
CA ASP A 249 -20.82 25.96 16.05
C ASP A 249 -20.30 24.74 16.87
N PRO A 250 -19.18 24.81 17.56
CA PRO A 250 -18.63 23.69 18.33
C PRO A 250 -19.62 23.13 19.34
N VAL A 251 -19.90 21.82 19.26
CA VAL A 251 -20.82 21.13 20.15
C VAL A 251 -20.06 20.53 21.32
N LYS A 252 -20.47 20.84 22.52
CA LYS A 252 -19.86 20.32 23.75
C LYS A 252 -20.28 18.87 23.98
N GLY A 253 -19.33 18.00 24.20
CA GLY A 253 -19.54 16.61 24.64
C GLY A 253 -19.74 15.60 23.53
N GLU A 254 -20.19 16.03 22.34
CA GLU A 254 -20.50 15.11 21.21
C GLU A 254 -19.92 15.63 19.89
N GLY A 255 -19.74 14.70 18.95
CA GLY A 255 -19.45 15.08 17.55
C GLY A 255 -20.68 15.68 16.90
N SER A 256 -20.46 16.42 15.82
CA SER A 256 -21.54 17.02 15.03
C SER A 256 -21.33 16.80 13.55
N TYR A 257 -22.41 16.79 12.79
CA TYR A 257 -22.34 16.67 11.34
C TYR A 257 -23.54 17.23 10.60
N ILE A 258 -23.32 17.52 9.35
CA ILE A 258 -24.36 17.67 8.32
C ILE A 258 -24.09 16.69 7.20
N THR A 259 -25.13 16.15 6.59
CA THR A 259 -25.00 15.22 5.48
C THR A 259 -26.03 15.50 4.40
N TYR A 260 -25.60 15.35 3.15
CA TYR A 260 -26.42 15.52 1.96
C TYR A 260 -26.31 14.31 1.07
N ARG A 261 -27.41 13.85 0.50
CA ARG A 261 -27.39 12.86 -0.57
C ARG A 261 -26.98 13.57 -1.87
N ILE A 262 -25.92 13.14 -2.51
CA ILE A 262 -25.44 13.66 -3.78
C ILE A 262 -25.51 12.60 -4.88
N GLY A 263 -25.75 13.02 -6.13
CA GLY A 263 -25.83 12.12 -7.28
C GLY A 263 -27.09 11.26 -7.35
N GLN A 264 -28.12 11.53 -6.53
CA GLN A 264 -29.38 10.81 -6.57
C GLN A 264 -30.09 11.06 -7.90
N ASN A 265 -30.56 9.99 -8.56
CA ASN A 265 -31.17 10.01 -9.90
C ASN A 265 -30.27 10.60 -10.99
N LYS A 266 -28.94 10.57 -10.81
CA LYS A 266 -27.95 11.09 -11.76
C LYS A 266 -27.21 9.99 -12.52
N LEU A 267 -27.66 8.75 -12.44
CA LEU A 267 -27.11 7.60 -13.16
C LEU A 267 -25.61 7.37 -12.91
N LEU A 268 -25.20 7.50 -11.65
CA LEU A 268 -23.80 7.23 -11.28
C LEU A 268 -23.38 5.82 -11.65
N GLN A 269 -22.15 5.68 -12.15
CA GLN A 269 -21.63 4.40 -12.61
C GLN A 269 -20.54 3.89 -11.67
N PRO A 270 -20.73 2.71 -11.05
CA PRO A 270 -19.65 2.04 -10.32
C PRO A 270 -18.41 1.84 -11.20
N GLY A 271 -17.23 1.98 -10.61
CA GLY A 271 -15.95 1.90 -11.30
C GLY A 271 -15.54 3.16 -12.07
N SER A 272 -16.44 4.10 -12.28
CA SER A 272 -16.11 5.38 -12.92
C SER A 272 -15.41 6.34 -11.96
N THR A 273 -14.65 7.25 -12.55
CA THR A 273 -13.90 8.27 -11.82
C THR A 273 -14.74 9.53 -11.64
N TYR A 274 -14.77 9.99 -10.40
CA TYR A 274 -15.45 11.22 -10.02
C TYR A 274 -14.52 12.15 -9.26
N ILE A 275 -14.87 13.44 -9.25
CA ILE A 275 -14.25 14.47 -8.43
C ILE A 275 -15.33 15.07 -7.55
N LEU A 276 -15.10 15.07 -6.25
CA LEU A 276 -15.93 15.77 -5.28
C LEU A 276 -15.23 17.04 -4.82
N THR A 277 -15.95 18.14 -4.78
CA THR A 277 -15.45 19.39 -4.21
C THR A 277 -16.34 19.84 -3.06
N VAL A 278 -15.71 20.44 -2.05
CA VAL A 278 -16.40 21.10 -0.92
C VAL A 278 -15.80 22.48 -0.75
N ASP A 279 -16.62 23.49 -0.97
CA ASP A 279 -16.23 24.89 -0.76
C ASP A 279 -16.53 25.30 0.68
N TYR A 280 -15.53 25.84 1.35
CA TYR A 280 -15.62 26.26 2.75
C TYR A 280 -14.90 27.60 2.99
N PRO A 281 -15.35 28.41 3.98
CA PRO A 281 -14.65 29.63 4.35
C PRO A 281 -13.49 29.30 5.30
N GLU A 282 -12.32 29.84 5.03
CA GLU A 282 -11.16 29.77 5.93
C GLU A 282 -11.03 31.11 6.70
N ASP A 283 -12.09 31.47 7.41
CA ASP A 283 -12.20 32.71 8.21
C ASP A 283 -11.64 32.54 9.63
N GLN A 284 -11.67 31.32 10.16
CA GLN A 284 -11.19 30.96 11.49
C GLN A 284 -10.79 29.48 11.50
N PRO A 285 -10.10 29.01 12.54
CA PRO A 285 -9.70 27.61 12.65
C PRO A 285 -10.92 26.69 12.67
N ARG A 286 -11.25 26.09 11.55
CA ARG A 286 -12.34 25.12 11.40
C ARG A 286 -11.78 23.76 11.07
N THR A 287 -12.17 22.76 11.80
CA THR A 287 -11.81 21.38 11.50
C THR A 287 -12.97 20.73 10.75
N ILE A 288 -12.74 20.42 9.50
CA ILE A 288 -13.75 19.82 8.62
C ILE A 288 -13.25 18.43 8.24
N ILE A 289 -14.08 17.42 8.50
CA ILE A 289 -13.84 16.05 8.07
C ILE A 289 -14.92 15.71 7.05
N VAL A 290 -14.51 15.42 5.82
CA VAL A 290 -15.41 15.02 4.74
C VAL A 290 -15.40 13.52 4.61
N GLN A 291 -16.57 12.89 4.62
CA GLN A 291 -16.69 11.43 4.47
C GLN A 291 -17.99 11.06 3.77
N ASN A 292 -18.08 9.85 3.29
CA ASN A 292 -19.27 9.33 2.63
C ASN A 292 -20.08 8.36 3.52
N ASN A 293 -20.09 8.59 4.82
CA ASN A 293 -20.64 7.70 5.86
C ASN A 293 -19.91 6.35 6.01
N ALA A 294 -18.78 6.18 5.38
CA ALA A 294 -17.97 5.00 5.59
C ALA A 294 -17.20 5.09 6.91
N ASN A 295 -17.09 3.97 7.59
CA ASN A 295 -16.18 3.83 8.72
C ASN A 295 -14.76 3.49 8.27
N GLU A 296 -14.56 3.31 6.97
CA GLU A 296 -13.32 2.90 6.35
C GLU A 296 -13.05 3.76 5.12
N THR A 297 -11.81 4.16 4.94
CA THR A 297 -11.36 4.97 3.80
C THR A 297 -11.55 4.30 2.46
N ILE A 298 -11.57 2.99 2.41
CA ILE A 298 -11.67 2.24 1.18
C ILE A 298 -13.02 2.38 0.48
N ARG A 299 -14.07 2.69 1.25
CA ARG A 299 -15.44 2.75 0.73
C ARG A 299 -15.83 4.10 0.19
N GLY A 300 -14.91 5.00 0.13
CA GLY A 300 -15.16 6.34 -0.33
C GLY A 300 -13.97 7.24 -0.06
N PHE A 301 -14.24 8.35 0.59
CA PHE A 301 -13.25 9.37 0.89
C PHE A 301 -13.53 9.97 2.26
N HIS A 302 -12.50 10.43 2.92
CA HIS A 302 -12.63 11.31 4.07
C HIS A 302 -11.37 12.16 4.24
N THR A 303 -11.47 13.16 5.06
CA THR A 303 -10.39 13.99 5.53
C THR A 303 -10.13 13.69 7.01
N GLY A 304 -9.03 14.16 7.53
CA GLY A 304 -8.69 14.04 8.94
C GLY A 304 -7.74 12.90 9.25
N PRO A 305 -7.30 12.82 10.50
CA PRO A 305 -6.24 11.94 10.93
C PRO A 305 -6.66 10.49 11.11
N THR A 306 -7.93 10.23 10.92
CA THR A 306 -8.51 8.91 11.15
C THR A 306 -8.70 8.21 9.84
N MET A 307 -8.02 7.11 9.67
CA MET A 307 -7.98 6.37 8.44
C MET A 307 -8.18 4.89 8.69
N GLY A 308 -8.91 4.21 7.83
CA GLY A 308 -9.21 2.81 7.98
C GLY A 308 -9.95 2.50 9.28
N ASP A 309 -9.25 2.02 10.28
CA ASP A 309 -9.76 1.82 11.66
C ASP A 309 -10.05 3.14 12.40
N ALA A 310 -10.21 4.16 11.68
CA ALA A 310 -10.27 5.55 12.05
C ALA A 310 -11.26 5.87 13.15
N PHE A 311 -12.34 5.19 13.19
CA PHE A 311 -13.34 5.36 14.22
C PHE A 311 -13.10 4.52 15.48
N HIS A 312 -11.96 3.81 15.51
CA HIS A 312 -11.52 3.14 16.70
C HIS A 312 -10.46 3.97 17.42
N PRO A 313 -10.82 4.70 18.48
CA PRO A 313 -9.89 5.56 19.19
C PRO A 313 -8.74 4.82 19.86
N LYS A 314 -8.76 3.50 19.87
CA LYS A 314 -7.73 2.70 20.50
C LYS A 314 -6.32 2.86 19.90
N TYR A 315 -6.24 3.27 18.64
CA TYR A 315 -4.96 3.50 17.97
C TYR A 315 -4.63 4.97 17.75
N VAL A 316 -5.61 5.85 17.83
CA VAL A 316 -5.47 7.26 17.49
C VAL A 316 -5.91 8.11 18.66
N ASP A 317 -4.97 8.38 19.51
CA ASP A 317 -5.21 9.12 20.76
C ASP A 317 -4.51 10.48 20.72
N ASN A 318 -4.39 11.03 19.52
CA ASN A 318 -3.76 12.31 19.27
C ASN A 318 -4.77 13.42 19.14
N LEU A 319 -4.36 14.58 19.56
CA LEU A 319 -5.06 15.79 19.24
C LEU A 319 -5.01 16.01 17.71
N ARG A 320 -6.13 16.42 17.14
CA ARG A 320 -6.37 16.29 15.71
C ARG A 320 -6.61 17.63 15.03
N GLU A 321 -6.01 18.68 15.58
CA GLU A 321 -6.19 20.02 15.06
C GLU A 321 -4.88 20.59 14.55
N SER A 322 -4.91 21.10 13.34
CA SER A 322 -3.81 21.81 12.74
C SER A 322 -4.20 23.27 12.58
N ILE A 323 -3.81 24.07 13.53
CA ILE A 323 -4.27 25.44 13.62
C ILE A 323 -3.16 26.49 13.55
N ASN A 324 -1.95 26.04 13.46
CA ASN A 324 -0.79 26.93 13.42
C ASN A 324 -0.39 27.35 12.00
N THR A 325 -1.19 27.03 11.01
CA THR A 325 -1.02 27.56 9.66
C THR A 325 -1.79 28.88 9.51
N PRO A 326 -1.28 29.84 8.73
CA PRO A 326 -2.01 31.06 8.47
C PRO A 326 -3.36 30.80 7.82
N LEU A 327 -4.38 31.50 8.28
CA LEU A 327 -5.69 31.51 7.63
C LEU A 327 -5.62 32.37 6.37
N THR A 328 -6.21 31.88 5.29
CA THR A 328 -6.22 32.64 4.03
C THR A 328 -7.20 33.81 4.06
N GLY A 329 -8.18 33.78 4.94
CA GLY A 329 -9.28 34.74 4.96
C GLY A 329 -10.13 34.70 3.69
N LYS A 330 -10.15 33.59 2.99
CA LYS A 330 -10.86 33.38 1.72
C LYS A 330 -11.72 32.13 1.76
N TRP A 331 -12.54 31.98 0.74
CA TRP A 331 -13.18 30.72 0.44
C TRP A 331 -12.18 29.79 -0.23
N GLU A 332 -12.00 28.63 0.35
CA GLU A 332 -11.14 27.56 -0.12
C GLU A 332 -11.94 26.38 -0.63
N ARG A 333 -11.28 25.50 -1.37
CA ARG A 333 -11.91 24.32 -1.94
C ARG A 333 -11.12 23.07 -1.59
N TRP A 334 -11.76 22.19 -0.85
CA TRP A 334 -11.32 20.82 -0.69
C TRP A 334 -11.75 20.01 -1.92
N THR A 335 -10.86 19.21 -2.48
CA THR A 335 -11.14 18.44 -3.69
C THR A 335 -10.59 17.02 -3.54
N GLN A 336 -11.39 16.05 -3.94
CA GLN A 336 -11.01 14.63 -3.92
C GLN A 336 -11.41 13.94 -5.19
N MET A 337 -10.45 13.30 -5.85
CA MET A 337 -10.69 12.34 -6.92
C MET A 337 -10.89 10.96 -6.31
N PHE A 338 -11.89 10.22 -6.73
CA PHE A 338 -12.18 8.88 -6.27
C PHE A 338 -12.81 8.03 -7.37
N HIS A 339 -12.77 6.72 -7.20
CA HIS A 339 -13.51 5.77 -8.02
C HIS A 339 -14.74 5.33 -7.25
N LEU A 340 -15.91 5.45 -7.89
CA LEU A 340 -17.14 5.04 -7.23
C LEU A 340 -17.16 3.52 -7.08
N HIS A 341 -17.34 3.06 -5.87
CA HIS A 341 -17.47 1.64 -5.60
C HIS A 341 -18.85 1.11 -6.02
N ASP A 342 -18.94 -0.15 -6.33
CA ASP A 342 -20.18 -0.84 -6.67
C ASP A 342 -21.09 -1.07 -5.47
N ARG A 343 -20.55 -0.96 -4.25
CA ARG A 343 -21.29 -1.11 -3.00
C ARG A 343 -20.97 0.01 -2.04
N PHE A 344 -21.99 0.56 -1.43
CA PHE A 344 -21.88 1.65 -0.46
C PHE A 344 -22.59 1.33 0.84
N PRO A 345 -22.03 1.72 1.99
CA PRO A 345 -22.72 1.62 3.25
C PRO A 345 -23.92 2.56 3.28
N THR A 346 -25.00 2.13 3.89
CA THR A 346 -26.17 2.98 4.12
C THR A 346 -25.86 4.03 5.17
N TYR A 347 -26.53 5.17 5.02
CA TYR A 347 -26.41 6.25 5.99
C TYR A 347 -26.94 5.84 7.37
N ARG A 348 -26.24 6.28 8.41
CA ARG A 348 -26.64 6.08 9.82
C ARG A 348 -27.30 7.36 10.36
N LYS A 349 -28.52 7.23 10.83
CA LYS A 349 -29.29 8.36 11.33
C LYS A 349 -28.93 8.79 12.75
N ASP A 350 -28.26 7.95 13.53
CA ASP A 350 -28.11 8.10 14.98
C ASP A 350 -26.66 8.20 15.47
N ASN A 351 -25.71 8.19 14.56
CA ASN A 351 -24.27 8.25 14.85
C ASN A 351 -23.78 7.22 15.90
N LYS A 352 -24.57 6.17 16.17
CA LYS A 352 -24.18 5.11 17.07
C LYS A 352 -23.36 4.08 16.32
N PRO A 353 -22.29 3.54 16.92
CA PRO A 353 -21.57 2.43 16.34
C PRO A 353 -22.51 1.22 16.25
N GLN A 354 -23.00 0.94 15.07
CA GLN A 354 -23.73 -0.29 14.82
C GLN A 354 -22.76 -1.44 14.55
N LYS A 355 -23.07 -2.59 15.09
CA LYS A 355 -22.41 -3.83 14.69
C LYS A 355 -22.77 -4.12 13.23
N GLY A 356 -21.78 -4.02 12.36
CA GLY A 356 -21.93 -4.24 10.94
C GLY A 356 -22.46 -3.01 10.19
N VAL A 357 -21.75 -2.59 9.16
CA VAL A 357 -22.21 -1.61 8.20
C VAL A 357 -23.10 -2.35 7.22
N LEU A 358 -24.34 -1.90 7.04
CA LEU A 358 -25.19 -2.45 5.99
C LEU A 358 -24.63 -2.02 4.63
N ILE A 359 -24.08 -2.97 3.90
CA ILE A 359 -23.57 -2.77 2.55
C ILE A 359 -24.59 -3.27 1.58
N ARG A 360 -24.86 -2.50 0.56
CA ARG A 360 -25.73 -2.87 -0.53
C ARG A 360 -25.12 -2.47 -1.86
N ASP A 361 -25.54 -3.12 -2.90
CA ASP A 361 -25.17 -2.76 -4.26
C ASP A 361 -25.64 -1.34 -4.56
N LEU A 362 -24.78 -0.54 -5.18
CA LEU A 362 -25.13 0.76 -5.66
C LEU A 362 -26.03 0.64 -6.89
N LYS A 363 -27.22 1.23 -6.81
CA LYS A 363 -28.12 1.36 -7.95
C LYS A 363 -27.90 2.71 -8.61
N PRO A 364 -28.07 2.81 -9.93
CA PRO A 364 -27.86 4.05 -10.67
C PRO A 364 -28.62 5.27 -10.14
N GLY A 365 -29.76 5.06 -9.50
CA GLY A 365 -30.56 6.12 -8.90
C GLY A 365 -30.20 6.52 -7.48
N ASP A 366 -29.34 5.76 -6.81
CA ASP A 366 -29.16 5.90 -5.36
C ASP A 366 -28.37 7.16 -4.95
N GLY A 367 -27.32 7.51 -5.69
CA GLY A 367 -26.34 8.48 -5.19
C GLY A 367 -25.66 7.97 -3.92
N PHE A 368 -24.95 8.83 -3.24
CA PHE A 368 -24.30 8.56 -1.96
C PHE A 368 -24.34 9.77 -1.04
N ASN A 369 -24.13 9.54 0.25
CA ASN A 369 -24.14 10.63 1.22
C ASN A 369 -22.76 11.25 1.35
N VAL A 370 -22.71 12.59 1.36
CA VAL A 370 -21.53 13.36 1.72
C VAL A 370 -21.79 13.98 3.09
N THR A 371 -20.96 13.58 4.04
CA THR A 371 -21.06 14.02 5.42
C THR A 371 -19.89 14.93 5.76
N ILE A 372 -20.20 16.12 6.24
CA ILE A 372 -19.24 17.05 6.80
C ILE A 372 -19.38 16.98 8.32
N CYS A 373 -18.31 16.55 9.00
CA CYS A 373 -18.36 16.31 10.43
C CYS A 373 -17.15 16.86 11.17
N GLN A 374 -17.31 17.00 12.48
CA GLN A 374 -16.23 17.20 13.42
C GLN A 374 -16.47 16.37 14.67
N TYR A 375 -15.40 16.10 15.41
CA TYR A 375 -15.50 15.49 16.73
C TYR A 375 -16.01 16.48 17.77
N SER A 376 -16.28 15.98 18.98
CA SER A 376 -16.68 16.84 20.08
C SER A 376 -15.64 17.92 20.36
N ALA A 377 -16.10 19.05 20.90
CA ALA A 377 -15.22 20.14 21.32
C ALA A 377 -14.17 19.72 22.36
N LYS A 378 -14.42 18.63 23.12
CA LYS A 378 -13.43 18.01 24.00
C LYS A 378 -12.25 17.43 23.23
N ASN A 379 -12.47 16.85 22.06
CA ASN A 379 -11.44 16.23 21.23
C ASN A 379 -10.83 17.21 20.23
N MET A 380 -11.54 18.30 19.94
CA MET A 380 -11.14 19.38 19.04
C MET A 380 -11.37 20.75 19.69
N PRO A 381 -10.71 21.06 20.80
CA PRO A 381 -11.00 22.26 21.59
C PRO A 381 -10.73 23.57 20.84
N MET A 382 -9.92 23.53 19.81
CA MET A 382 -9.52 24.70 19.05
C MET A 382 -10.39 24.97 17.85
N SER A 383 -11.18 23.99 17.39
CA SER A 383 -12.06 24.15 16.25
C SER A 383 -13.19 25.14 16.54
N ARG A 384 -13.43 26.02 15.60
CA ARG A 384 -14.57 26.95 15.60
C ARG A 384 -15.78 26.41 14.85
N GLY A 385 -15.86 25.09 14.74
CA GLY A 385 -17.00 24.41 14.15
C GLY A 385 -16.87 24.15 12.64
N ILE A 386 -17.97 23.79 12.03
CA ILE A 386 -18.09 23.51 10.62
C ILE A 386 -18.66 24.75 9.92
N ALA A 387 -18.18 25.06 8.73
CA ALA A 387 -18.86 25.94 7.79
C ALA A 387 -18.66 25.40 6.37
N VAL A 388 -19.72 25.27 5.61
CA VAL A 388 -19.69 24.76 4.23
C VAL A 388 -20.63 25.56 3.36
N GLY A 389 -20.18 25.92 2.16
CA GLY A 389 -20.98 26.64 1.16
C GLY A 389 -21.59 25.74 0.13
N LYS A 390 -20.75 25.02 -0.59
CA LYS A 390 -21.17 24.23 -1.74
C LYS A 390 -20.49 22.87 -1.76
N ILE A 391 -21.24 21.85 -2.19
CA ILE A 391 -20.71 20.52 -2.50
C ILE A 391 -21.03 20.25 -3.96
N SER A 392 -20.02 19.89 -4.77
CA SER A 392 -20.23 19.59 -6.19
C SER A 392 -19.59 18.27 -6.56
N LEU A 393 -20.27 17.50 -7.40
CA LEU A 393 -19.81 16.22 -7.92
C LEU A 393 -19.61 16.34 -9.43
N TYR A 394 -18.44 15.93 -9.90
CA TYR A 394 -18.09 15.93 -11.31
C TYR A 394 -17.71 14.52 -11.76
N ALA A 395 -18.07 14.17 -12.99
CA ALA A 395 -17.64 12.93 -13.63
C ALA A 395 -16.45 13.22 -14.56
N VAL A 396 -15.43 12.42 -14.45
CA VAL A 396 -14.25 12.49 -15.31
C VAL A 396 -14.51 11.63 -16.54
N PRO A 397 -14.46 12.20 -17.75
CA PRO A 397 -14.75 11.43 -18.96
C PRO A 397 -13.73 10.33 -19.22
N GLU A 398 -12.45 10.66 -19.10
CA GLU A 398 -11.35 9.75 -19.35
C GLU A 398 -10.30 9.89 -18.23
N PHE A 399 -10.00 8.78 -17.54
CA PHE A 399 -9.03 8.80 -16.45
C PHE A 399 -7.64 9.22 -16.94
N ASP A 400 -7.29 8.94 -18.19
CA ASP A 400 -5.95 9.21 -18.74
C ASP A 400 -5.57 10.69 -18.66
N GLN A 401 -6.53 11.60 -18.71
CA GLN A 401 -6.28 13.04 -18.49
C GLN A 401 -5.77 13.38 -17.10
N LEU A 402 -6.05 12.52 -16.12
CA LEU A 402 -5.64 12.71 -14.73
C LEU A 402 -4.27 12.12 -14.41
N LYS A 403 -3.69 11.31 -15.29
CA LYS A 403 -2.37 10.69 -15.04
C LYS A 403 -1.27 11.73 -14.89
N ALA A 404 -0.45 11.56 -13.88
CA ALA A 404 0.75 12.35 -13.72
C ALA A 404 1.84 11.88 -14.71
N THR A 405 2.44 12.81 -15.42
CA THR A 405 3.64 12.53 -16.21
C THR A 405 4.87 12.84 -15.36
N ILE A 406 5.64 11.82 -15.03
CA ILE A 406 6.85 11.95 -14.23
C ILE A 406 8.05 11.96 -15.16
N ASN A 407 8.79 13.06 -15.19
CA ASN A 407 10.02 13.21 -15.96
C ASN A 407 11.20 12.62 -15.17
N LEU A 408 11.26 11.29 -15.11
CA LEU A 408 12.32 10.58 -14.38
C LEU A 408 13.71 10.92 -14.93
N PRO A 409 14.75 10.96 -14.07
CA PRO A 409 16.10 11.08 -14.54
C PRO A 409 16.52 9.90 -15.41
N PRO A 410 17.57 10.03 -16.26
CA PRO A 410 18.05 8.91 -17.06
C PRO A 410 18.30 7.65 -16.22
N LYS A 411 18.03 6.47 -16.78
CA LYS A 411 18.21 5.17 -16.08
C LYS A 411 19.64 4.93 -15.58
N THR A 412 20.63 5.64 -16.13
CA THR A 412 22.02 5.62 -15.66
C THR A 412 22.22 6.29 -14.31
N LEU A 413 21.25 7.09 -13.86
CA LEU A 413 21.25 7.74 -12.56
C LEU A 413 20.34 6.97 -11.59
N PRO A 414 20.70 6.94 -10.31
CA PRO A 414 19.83 6.33 -9.31
C PRO A 414 18.54 7.15 -9.16
N GLN A 415 17.41 6.46 -9.05
CA GLN A 415 16.10 7.07 -9.02
C GLN A 415 15.58 7.20 -7.59
N ARG A 416 14.82 8.27 -7.33
CA ARG A 416 14.11 8.47 -6.08
C ARG A 416 12.87 7.60 -6.04
N ARG A 417 12.41 7.30 -4.82
CA ARG A 417 11.22 6.48 -4.59
C ARG A 417 10.26 7.17 -3.66
N LEU A 418 8.99 7.07 -4.02
CA LEU A 418 7.88 7.58 -3.24
C LEU A 418 6.84 6.49 -3.10
N PHE A 419 6.56 6.07 -1.87
CA PHE A 419 5.65 4.98 -1.58
C PHE A 419 4.93 5.17 -0.25
N TRP A 420 3.80 4.52 -0.12
CA TRP A 420 3.22 4.28 1.20
C TRP A 420 2.99 2.79 1.37
N ARG A 421 3.01 2.36 2.59
CA ARG A 421 2.67 1.00 2.95
C ARG A 421 1.16 0.86 3.08
N GLU A 422 0.61 -0.10 2.37
CA GLU A 422 -0.75 -0.51 2.60
C GLU A 422 -0.85 -1.22 3.95
N GLU A 423 -1.77 -0.79 4.76
CA GLU A 423 -2.00 -1.32 6.09
C GLU A 423 -3.51 -1.47 6.34
N MET A 424 -3.85 -2.14 7.42
CA MET A 424 -5.22 -2.35 7.87
C MET A 424 -6.01 -1.03 7.97
N ALA A 425 -5.35 0.04 8.43
CA ALA A 425 -5.93 1.37 8.48
C ALA A 425 -6.29 1.95 7.11
N ASP A 426 -5.70 1.44 6.04
CA ASP A 426 -5.99 1.83 4.66
C ASP A 426 -7.04 0.92 4.02
N GLY A 427 -7.62 0.03 4.81
CA GLY A 427 -8.57 -0.93 4.33
C GLY A 427 -7.92 -2.06 3.53
N VAL A 428 -6.83 -2.62 4.04
CA VAL A 428 -6.21 -3.81 3.45
C VAL A 428 -7.24 -4.89 3.23
N ILE A 429 -7.30 -5.41 2.02
CA ILE A 429 -8.09 -6.57 1.69
C ILE A 429 -7.24 -7.80 1.99
N GLY A 430 -7.63 -8.53 3.03
CA GLY A 430 -7.02 -9.81 3.37
C GLY A 430 -7.53 -10.94 2.48
N ALA A 431 -6.75 -11.99 2.38
CA ALA A 431 -7.06 -13.16 1.56
C ALA A 431 -8.02 -14.17 2.21
N GLY A 432 -8.42 -13.96 3.46
CA GLY A 432 -9.25 -14.92 4.20
C GLY A 432 -10.71 -14.51 4.32
N LYS A 433 -11.57 -15.48 4.62
CA LYS A 433 -13.02 -15.28 4.80
C LYS A 433 -13.41 -14.28 5.87
N LYS A 434 -12.54 -14.05 6.86
CA LYS A 434 -12.79 -13.09 7.94
C LYS A 434 -12.67 -11.63 7.48
N ASN A 435 -12.16 -11.39 6.27
CA ASN A 435 -12.05 -10.09 5.67
C ASN A 435 -12.67 -10.12 4.26
N PRO A 436 -13.98 -10.32 4.15
CA PRO A 436 -14.64 -10.55 2.87
C PRO A 436 -14.54 -9.32 1.98
N ILE A 437 -14.34 -9.55 0.69
CA ILE A 437 -14.20 -8.51 -0.33
C ILE A 437 -15.42 -7.60 -0.36
N GLU A 438 -16.61 -8.15 -0.18
CA GLU A 438 -17.87 -7.40 -0.14
C GLU A 438 -17.87 -6.32 0.93
N ALA A 439 -17.22 -6.57 2.06
CA ALA A 439 -17.11 -5.58 3.13
C ALA A 439 -16.27 -4.37 2.72
N ARG A 440 -15.47 -4.47 1.67
CA ARG A 440 -14.61 -3.41 1.15
C ARG A 440 -15.26 -2.56 0.06
N GLY A 441 -16.52 -2.83 -0.29
CA GLY A 441 -17.27 -2.02 -1.27
C GLY A 441 -16.87 -2.28 -2.71
N VAL A 442 -16.23 -3.39 -3.00
CA VAL A 442 -15.90 -3.83 -4.36
C VAL A 442 -16.39 -5.26 -4.58
N GLU A 443 -16.76 -5.57 -5.81
CA GLU A 443 -17.21 -6.92 -6.18
C GLU A 443 -16.01 -7.87 -6.34
N HIS A 444 -14.94 -7.38 -6.92
CA HIS A 444 -13.74 -8.17 -7.14
C HIS A 444 -12.52 -7.47 -6.51
N TYR A 445 -11.66 -8.21 -5.81
CA TYR A 445 -10.53 -7.64 -5.06
C TYR A 445 -9.54 -6.84 -5.94
N LEU A 446 -9.34 -7.25 -7.19
CA LEU A 446 -8.47 -6.52 -8.12
C LEU A 446 -8.99 -5.13 -8.47
N ASP A 447 -10.30 -4.90 -8.41
CA ASP A 447 -10.85 -3.56 -8.65
C ASP A 447 -10.39 -2.58 -7.58
N TRP A 448 -10.28 -3.02 -6.34
CA TRP A 448 -9.69 -2.21 -5.28
C TRP A 448 -8.25 -1.79 -5.63
N TYR A 449 -7.43 -2.74 -6.10
CA TYR A 449 -6.04 -2.45 -6.47
C TYR A 449 -5.93 -1.66 -7.77
N ARG A 450 -6.84 -1.83 -8.73
CA ARG A 450 -6.93 -0.95 -9.91
C ARG A 450 -7.23 0.49 -9.52
N TYR A 451 -8.18 0.71 -8.61
CA TYR A 451 -8.48 2.06 -8.12
C TYR A 451 -7.30 2.66 -7.37
N LYS A 452 -6.62 1.86 -6.58
CA LYS A 452 -5.40 2.26 -5.88
C LYS A 452 -4.28 2.62 -6.87
N ALA A 453 -4.03 1.79 -7.86
CA ALA A 453 -3.04 2.03 -8.91
C ALA A 453 -3.33 3.34 -9.69
N LYS A 454 -4.57 3.52 -10.12
CA LYS A 454 -4.98 4.79 -10.77
C LYS A 454 -4.76 5.99 -9.87
N ARG A 455 -5.04 5.87 -8.59
CA ARG A 455 -4.81 6.96 -7.64
C ARG A 455 -3.32 7.25 -7.46
N MET A 456 -2.47 6.23 -7.43
CA MET A 456 -1.02 6.41 -7.45
C MET A 456 -0.56 7.12 -8.72
N GLN A 457 -1.08 6.75 -9.89
CA GLN A 457 -0.81 7.46 -11.15
C GLN A 457 -1.26 8.92 -11.11
N PHE A 458 -2.44 9.18 -10.53
CA PHE A 458 -2.92 10.55 -10.37
C PHE A 458 -2.02 11.38 -9.46
N LEU A 459 -1.57 10.84 -8.35
CA LEU A 459 -0.70 11.53 -7.40
C LEU A 459 0.77 11.58 -7.80
N GLY A 460 1.18 10.80 -8.81
CA GLY A 460 2.58 10.73 -9.23
C GLY A 460 3.45 9.96 -8.23
N MET A 461 3.00 8.81 -7.77
CA MET A 461 3.81 7.86 -6.99
C MET A 461 4.42 6.80 -7.91
N ASN A 462 5.52 6.20 -7.53
CA ASN A 462 6.22 5.24 -8.38
C ASN A 462 6.45 3.86 -7.75
N THR A 463 6.17 3.68 -6.47
CA THR A 463 6.44 2.42 -5.79
C THR A 463 5.24 1.97 -4.96
N PHE A 464 4.82 0.73 -5.17
CA PHE A 464 3.74 0.10 -4.42
C PHE A 464 4.31 -0.76 -3.29
N SER A 465 3.74 -0.66 -2.10
CA SER A 465 4.10 -1.48 -0.95
C SER A 465 2.86 -2.05 -0.28
N LYS A 466 2.85 -3.36 -0.07
CA LYS A 466 1.77 -4.08 0.61
C LYS A 466 2.32 -4.96 1.72
N ASP A 467 1.59 -5.01 2.83
CA ASP A 467 1.86 -5.94 3.90
C ASP A 467 1.49 -7.38 3.48
N LEU A 468 2.45 -8.27 3.54
CA LEU A 468 2.28 -9.68 3.18
C LEU A 468 2.17 -10.61 4.39
N LEU A 469 2.41 -10.07 5.59
CA LEU A 469 2.32 -10.82 6.84
C LEU A 469 1.66 -10.00 7.95
N GLU A 470 0.62 -9.25 7.64
CA GLU A 470 -0.05 -8.42 8.65
C GLU A 470 -0.50 -9.26 9.85
N PHE A 471 -0.09 -8.82 11.05
CA PHE A 471 -0.23 -9.59 12.29
C PHE A 471 0.40 -10.99 12.25
N GLY A 472 1.41 -11.20 11.43
CA GLY A 472 2.06 -12.49 11.22
C GLY A 472 1.21 -13.48 10.42
N ALA A 473 0.14 -13.01 9.77
CA ALA A 473 -0.72 -13.85 8.94
C ALA A 473 -0.45 -13.57 7.45
N ASN A 474 -0.41 -14.63 6.68
CA ASN A 474 -0.26 -14.59 5.23
C ASN A 474 -1.40 -13.77 4.58
N GLN A 475 -1.03 -12.83 3.73
CA GLN A 475 -1.94 -11.93 3.03
C GLN A 475 -2.12 -12.31 1.55
N GLY A 476 -2.23 -13.59 1.25
CA GLY A 476 -2.67 -14.08 -0.06
C GLY A 476 -1.56 -14.52 -1.01
N TRP A 477 -0.55 -15.19 -0.52
CA TRP A 477 0.45 -15.89 -1.32
C TRP A 477 0.46 -17.39 -0.98
N ASP A 478 0.90 -18.22 -1.92
CA ASP A 478 0.85 -19.68 -1.77
C ASP A 478 2.06 -20.24 -1.02
N PRO A 479 1.91 -20.75 0.20
CA PRO A 479 3.00 -21.38 0.96
C PRO A 479 3.19 -22.88 0.63
N THR A 480 2.37 -23.47 -0.22
CA THR A 480 2.36 -24.93 -0.46
C THR A 480 3.67 -25.51 -0.98
N PRO A 481 4.51 -24.79 -1.78
CA PRO A 481 5.81 -25.31 -2.16
C PRO A 481 6.73 -25.65 -0.97
N TYR A 482 6.52 -24.98 0.16
CA TYR A 482 7.21 -25.27 1.41
C TYR A 482 6.27 -25.89 2.44
N GLY A 483 5.51 -26.89 2.03
CA GLY A 483 4.55 -27.59 2.90
C GLY A 483 5.15 -28.01 4.23
N GLY A 484 4.47 -27.65 5.32
CA GLY A 484 4.95 -27.86 6.69
C GLY A 484 5.64 -26.65 7.32
N HIS A 485 5.98 -25.60 6.52
CA HIS A 485 6.26 -24.26 6.99
C HIS A 485 4.95 -23.49 6.94
N ASP A 486 4.55 -22.89 8.04
CA ASP A 486 3.26 -22.22 8.15
C ASP A 486 3.45 -20.75 8.54
N TRP A 487 3.27 -19.88 7.55
CA TRP A 487 3.14 -18.43 7.74
C TRP A 487 1.68 -17.98 7.73
N VAL A 488 0.74 -18.96 7.65
CA VAL A 488 -0.69 -18.69 7.54
C VAL A 488 -1.37 -18.91 8.87
N TYR A 489 -2.00 -17.89 9.39
CA TYR A 489 -2.84 -17.98 10.58
C TYR A 489 -4.29 -18.28 10.29
N TYR A 490 -4.74 -18.00 9.09
CA TYR A 490 -6.13 -18.11 8.65
C TYR A 490 -6.19 -18.82 7.31
N ASN A 491 -7.33 -19.42 7.00
CA ASN A 491 -7.58 -19.97 5.68
C ASN A 491 -7.27 -18.92 4.63
N ASN A 492 -6.29 -19.22 3.82
CA ASN A 492 -5.94 -18.43 2.66
C ASN A 492 -6.76 -18.96 1.47
N ASP A 493 -7.94 -18.37 1.28
CA ASP A 493 -8.84 -18.78 0.20
C ASP A 493 -8.38 -18.29 -1.17
N TYR A 494 -7.47 -17.30 -1.22
CA TYR A 494 -6.98 -16.66 -2.44
C TYR A 494 -5.46 -16.75 -2.49
N LYS A 495 -4.95 -17.90 -2.87
CA LYS A 495 -3.50 -18.16 -2.92
C LYS A 495 -2.78 -17.36 -4.00
N ASP A 496 -3.47 -17.03 -5.06
CA ASP A 496 -3.02 -16.22 -6.19
C ASP A 496 -3.19 -14.70 -5.98
N PHE A 497 -3.71 -14.29 -4.82
CA PHE A 497 -4.05 -12.90 -4.54
C PHE A 497 -2.85 -11.95 -4.72
N TRP A 498 -1.72 -12.30 -4.13
CA TRP A 498 -0.51 -11.48 -4.24
C TRP A 498 0.05 -11.48 -5.66
N GLU A 499 0.11 -12.62 -6.30
CA GLU A 499 0.57 -12.77 -7.68
C GLU A 499 -0.21 -11.87 -8.64
N ASN A 500 -1.54 -11.88 -8.53
CA ASN A 500 -2.42 -11.05 -9.37
C ASN A 500 -2.23 -9.55 -9.08
N ILE A 501 -1.98 -9.18 -7.82
CA ILE A 501 -1.68 -7.79 -7.48
C ILE A 501 -0.33 -7.37 -8.09
N VAL A 502 0.70 -8.21 -8.01
CA VAL A 502 2.01 -7.92 -8.60
C VAL A 502 1.91 -7.73 -10.11
N ALA A 503 1.22 -8.65 -10.80
CA ALA A 503 1.00 -8.53 -12.24
C ALA A 503 0.30 -7.21 -12.59
N LEU A 504 -0.74 -6.87 -11.83
CA LEU A 504 -1.44 -5.60 -12.00
C LEU A 504 -0.54 -4.38 -11.78
N MET A 505 0.30 -4.39 -10.73
CA MET A 505 1.23 -3.30 -10.48
C MET A 505 2.27 -3.17 -11.60
N GLY A 506 2.75 -4.28 -12.16
CA GLY A 506 3.61 -4.31 -13.33
C GLY A 506 2.95 -3.70 -14.57
N GLU A 507 1.67 -4.03 -14.84
CA GLU A 507 0.89 -3.42 -15.92
C GLU A 507 0.78 -1.88 -15.80
N TYR A 508 0.67 -1.39 -14.57
CA TYR A 508 0.63 0.05 -14.28
C TYR A 508 2.01 0.72 -14.21
N GLY A 509 3.10 -0.06 -14.33
CA GLY A 509 4.47 0.43 -14.34
C GLY A 509 5.01 0.83 -12.97
N PHE A 510 4.51 0.26 -11.90
CA PHE A 510 5.03 0.52 -10.55
C PHE A 510 6.12 -0.46 -10.16
N ASP A 511 7.11 0.06 -9.46
CA ASP A 511 8.01 -0.76 -8.66
C ASP A 511 7.26 -1.37 -7.48
N VAL A 512 7.68 -2.56 -7.04
CA VAL A 512 7.06 -3.27 -5.92
C VAL A 512 8.06 -3.43 -4.78
N LEU A 513 7.67 -2.98 -3.59
CA LEU A 513 8.41 -3.15 -2.35
C LEU A 513 7.53 -3.92 -1.35
N PRO A 514 7.59 -5.24 -1.30
CA PRO A 514 6.82 -6.02 -0.35
C PRO A 514 7.27 -5.74 1.08
N TYR A 515 6.30 -5.68 1.97
CA TYR A 515 6.48 -5.37 3.37
C TYR A 515 6.11 -6.59 4.22
N TYR A 516 6.88 -6.83 5.27
CA TYR A 516 6.74 -8.03 6.08
C TYR A 516 6.72 -7.73 7.58
N GLU A 517 5.68 -8.18 8.25
CA GLU A 517 5.65 -8.33 9.70
C GLU A 517 6.21 -9.71 10.09
N TYR A 518 7.46 -9.95 9.72
CA TYR A 518 8.06 -11.25 9.88
C TYR A 518 8.28 -11.65 11.33
N SER A 519 7.72 -12.76 11.72
CA SER A 519 7.87 -13.35 13.06
C SER A 519 8.36 -14.80 13.04
N GLY A 520 8.65 -15.34 11.85
CA GLY A 520 9.06 -16.72 11.65
C GLY A 520 7.90 -17.68 11.38
N SER A 521 8.12 -18.66 10.52
CA SER A 521 7.14 -19.70 10.23
C SER A 521 6.83 -20.58 11.43
N LYS A 522 5.67 -21.23 11.38
CA LYS A 522 5.22 -22.26 12.32
C LYS A 522 5.07 -23.59 11.58
N GLY A 523 4.31 -24.51 12.14
CA GLY A 523 4.08 -25.81 11.52
C GLY A 523 5.20 -26.81 11.76
N LYS A 524 5.06 -28.00 11.16
CA LYS A 524 5.95 -29.15 11.43
C LYS A 524 7.41 -28.95 11.00
N LYS A 525 7.60 -28.15 9.93
CA LYS A 525 8.93 -27.81 9.40
C LYS A 525 9.31 -26.36 9.68
N GLY A 526 8.44 -25.60 10.33
CA GLY A 526 8.69 -24.22 10.66
C GLY A 526 9.71 -24.02 11.77
N LEU A 527 9.95 -22.78 12.14
CA LEU A 527 10.85 -22.44 13.23
C LEU A 527 10.25 -22.91 14.57
N GLY A 528 10.98 -23.81 15.24
CA GLY A 528 10.61 -24.30 16.56
C GLY A 528 10.67 -23.22 17.64
N PHE A 529 10.15 -23.56 18.80
CA PHE A 529 10.09 -22.64 19.94
C PHE A 529 11.49 -22.21 20.40
N GLU A 530 12.46 -23.05 20.29
CA GLU A 530 13.87 -22.83 20.64
C GLU A 530 14.55 -21.77 19.76
N ARG A 531 13.99 -21.49 18.57
CA ARG A 531 14.48 -20.46 17.64
C ARG A 531 13.72 -19.13 17.76
N ARG A 532 12.96 -18.99 18.83
CA ARG A 532 12.23 -17.75 19.12
C ARG A 532 13.03 -16.84 20.02
N ALA A 533 12.93 -15.55 19.75
CA ALA A 533 13.52 -14.53 20.61
C ALA A 533 12.93 -14.59 22.04
N ARG A 534 13.75 -14.31 23.02
CA ARG A 534 13.36 -14.32 24.43
C ARG A 534 13.83 -13.05 25.13
N PRO A 535 13.01 -12.45 25.99
CA PRO A 535 13.40 -11.30 26.79
C PRO A 535 14.42 -11.71 27.88
N LEU A 536 15.17 -10.73 28.36
CA LEU A 536 16.24 -10.97 29.32
C LEU A 536 15.71 -11.45 30.68
N ASN A 537 14.70 -10.80 31.19
CA ASN A 537 14.20 -10.98 32.55
C ASN A 537 12.69 -11.18 32.68
N ARG A 538 12.03 -11.56 31.57
CA ARG A 538 10.60 -11.82 31.52
C ARG A 538 10.32 -13.18 30.91
N SER A 539 9.62 -14.00 31.64
CA SER A 539 9.24 -15.33 31.18
C SER A 539 8.06 -15.32 30.21
N ASP A 540 7.25 -14.25 30.19
CA ASP A 540 6.07 -14.15 29.36
C ASP A 540 6.36 -13.74 27.90
N GLY A 541 7.62 -13.45 27.60
CA GLY A 541 8.07 -13.17 26.23
C GLY A 541 7.57 -11.86 25.63
N ARG A 542 7.10 -10.91 26.42
CA ARG A 542 6.54 -9.67 25.88
C ARG A 542 7.61 -8.61 25.62
N TYR A 543 7.61 -8.09 24.41
CA TYR A 543 8.51 -7.03 23.95
C TYR A 543 7.81 -5.70 23.70
N THR A 544 6.50 -5.72 23.41
CA THR A 544 5.70 -4.52 23.15
C THR A 544 4.38 -4.58 23.93
N HIS A 545 3.58 -3.54 23.84
CA HIS A 545 2.20 -3.57 24.35
C HIS A 545 1.25 -4.40 23.47
N VAL A 546 1.72 -4.85 22.32
CA VAL A 546 0.94 -5.61 21.35
C VAL A 546 1.17 -7.10 21.54
N LYS A 547 0.40 -7.72 22.40
CA LYS A 547 0.60 -9.08 22.89
C LYS A 547 0.65 -10.17 21.83
N TRP A 548 -0.10 -10.04 20.77
CA TRP A 548 -0.19 -11.08 19.73
C TRP A 548 1.06 -11.20 18.85
N ILE A 549 1.94 -10.21 18.87
CA ILE A 549 3.19 -10.23 18.11
C ILE A 549 4.34 -10.79 18.94
N GLU A 550 4.36 -10.49 20.22
CA GLU A 550 5.52 -10.63 21.09
C GLU A 550 6.01 -12.05 21.32
N SER A 551 5.10 -13.03 21.34
CA SER A 551 5.45 -14.43 21.64
C SER A 551 5.95 -15.22 20.44
N ALA A 552 5.92 -14.63 19.25
CA ALA A 552 6.13 -15.34 17.99
C ALA A 552 7.40 -14.94 17.23
N ASN A 553 8.10 -13.90 17.67
CA ASN A 553 9.25 -13.36 16.96
C ASN A 553 10.42 -14.35 16.87
N ALA A 554 10.98 -14.50 15.67
CA ALA A 554 12.14 -15.31 15.42
C ALA A 554 13.43 -14.66 15.97
N ASP A 555 14.39 -15.48 16.35
CA ASP A 555 15.74 -15.05 16.68
C ASP A 555 16.57 -14.94 15.40
N ILE A 556 16.90 -13.72 14.99
CA ILE A 556 17.67 -13.47 13.76
C ILE A 556 19.10 -13.95 13.83
N THR A 557 19.61 -14.26 15.00
CA THR A 557 20.96 -14.83 15.16
C THR A 557 21.01 -16.32 14.87
N ASP A 558 19.85 -16.95 14.73
CA ASP A 558 19.73 -18.36 14.37
C ASP A 558 19.78 -18.51 12.83
N PRO A 559 20.69 -19.35 12.29
CA PRO A 559 20.81 -19.57 10.85
C PRO A 559 19.49 -20.02 10.19
N ASP A 560 18.70 -20.84 10.88
CA ASP A 560 17.42 -21.34 10.35
C ASP A 560 16.41 -20.20 10.16
N THR A 561 16.55 -19.10 10.87
CA THR A 561 15.70 -17.91 10.68
C THR A 561 15.95 -17.25 9.34
N LEU A 562 17.20 -17.15 8.92
CA LEU A 562 17.54 -16.64 7.58
C LEU A 562 16.99 -17.56 6.49
N GLU A 563 17.18 -18.87 6.64
CA GLU A 563 16.64 -19.84 5.68
C GLU A 563 15.12 -19.77 5.57
N ASP A 564 14.42 -19.67 6.70
CA ASP A 564 12.98 -19.52 6.75
C ASP A 564 12.49 -18.24 6.04
N PHE A 565 13.19 -17.14 6.25
CA PHE A 565 12.85 -15.88 5.59
C PHE A 565 13.14 -15.93 4.08
N CYS A 566 14.24 -16.56 3.66
CA CYS A 566 14.55 -16.76 2.25
C CYS A 566 13.49 -17.60 1.52
N LYS A 567 12.98 -18.66 2.15
CA LYS A 567 11.85 -19.45 1.60
C LYS A 567 10.61 -18.60 1.36
N MET A 568 10.33 -17.69 2.26
CA MET A 568 9.21 -16.74 2.08
C MET A 568 9.49 -15.78 0.92
N LEU A 569 10.72 -15.29 0.78
CA LEU A 569 11.10 -14.44 -0.35
C LEU A 569 11.02 -15.16 -1.70
N ASP A 570 11.31 -16.46 -1.74
CA ASP A 570 11.08 -17.27 -2.96
C ASP A 570 9.62 -17.19 -3.40
N LEU A 571 8.70 -17.34 -2.45
CA LEU A 571 7.26 -17.37 -2.71
C LEU A 571 6.65 -16.00 -3.00
N THR A 572 7.26 -14.94 -2.51
CA THR A 572 6.64 -13.61 -2.57
C THR A 572 7.35 -12.62 -3.50
N VAL A 573 8.60 -12.89 -3.84
CA VAL A 573 9.41 -12.03 -4.71
C VAL A 573 9.93 -12.80 -5.92
N ILE A 574 10.71 -13.88 -5.66
CA ILE A 574 11.48 -14.54 -6.72
C ILE A 574 10.56 -15.17 -7.78
N ASN A 575 9.48 -15.82 -7.35
CA ASN A 575 8.51 -16.45 -8.26
C ASN A 575 7.70 -15.44 -9.08
N HIS A 576 7.79 -14.15 -8.78
CA HIS A 576 6.99 -13.11 -9.43
C HIS A 576 7.82 -11.97 -10.03
N LYS A 577 9.15 -12.10 -10.06
CA LYS A 577 10.07 -11.03 -10.51
C LYS A 577 9.95 -10.69 -11.99
N ASP A 578 9.36 -11.56 -12.79
CA ASP A 578 9.05 -11.34 -14.20
C ASP A 578 7.76 -10.52 -14.43
N LYS A 579 6.90 -10.42 -13.41
CA LYS A 579 5.61 -9.72 -13.49
C LYS A 579 5.71 -8.24 -13.15
N ALA A 580 6.61 -7.87 -12.27
CA ALA A 580 6.88 -6.48 -11.90
C ALA A 580 8.33 -6.31 -11.47
N HIS A 581 8.81 -5.08 -11.48
CA HIS A 581 10.14 -4.75 -10.97
C HIS A 581 10.11 -4.67 -9.44
N PHE A 582 10.75 -5.64 -8.78
CA PHE A 582 10.92 -5.62 -7.33
C PHE A 582 12.17 -4.84 -6.95
N VAL A 583 12.04 -3.98 -5.94
CA VAL A 583 13.14 -3.17 -5.44
C VAL A 583 13.74 -3.68 -4.14
N GLY A 584 13.30 -4.84 -3.68
CA GLY A 584 13.82 -5.49 -2.49
C GLY A 584 12.75 -5.93 -1.52
N ALA A 585 13.01 -5.78 -0.23
CA ALA A 585 12.10 -6.15 0.84
C ALA A 585 12.11 -5.09 1.95
N TRP A 586 10.98 -4.87 2.57
CA TRP A 586 10.84 -3.97 3.70
C TRP A 586 10.29 -4.72 4.92
N LEU A 587 11.06 -4.71 6.01
CA LEU A 587 10.67 -5.31 7.27
C LEU A 587 10.05 -4.24 8.19
N ARG A 588 9.06 -4.64 8.95
CA ARG A 588 8.30 -3.75 9.82
C ARG A 588 9.17 -2.96 10.79
N PRO A 589 8.81 -1.69 11.04
CA PRO A 589 9.55 -0.82 11.95
C PRO A 589 9.36 -1.14 13.44
N ARG A 590 8.46 -2.05 13.79
CA ARG A 590 8.30 -2.51 15.18
C ARG A 590 9.31 -3.58 15.56
N SER A 591 9.13 -4.18 16.72
CA SER A 591 9.97 -5.26 17.23
C SER A 591 9.79 -6.59 16.52
N GLN A 592 9.76 -6.59 15.20
CA GLN A 592 9.66 -7.83 14.44
C GLN A 592 10.95 -8.64 14.44
N LEU A 593 12.05 -7.97 14.67
CA LEU A 593 13.34 -8.63 14.90
C LEU A 593 13.89 -8.19 16.28
N PRO A 594 13.26 -8.66 17.37
CA PRO A 594 13.64 -8.21 18.71
C PRO A 594 14.98 -8.78 19.13
N VAL A 595 15.68 -8.05 19.99
CA VAL A 595 16.88 -8.57 20.64
C VAL A 595 16.51 -9.82 21.44
N SER A 596 17.11 -10.94 21.07
CA SER A 596 16.90 -12.20 21.79
C SER A 596 17.90 -12.36 22.92
N PHE A 597 17.42 -12.85 24.04
CA PHE A 597 18.22 -13.29 25.17
C PHE A 597 17.94 -14.77 25.46
N ALA A 598 17.54 -15.54 24.46
CA ALA A 598 17.44 -16.99 24.61
C ALA A 598 18.83 -17.59 24.95
N ASP A 599 18.85 -18.71 25.64
CA ASP A 599 20.13 -19.33 26.08
C ASP A 599 21.03 -19.60 24.86
N ARG A 600 20.47 -20.13 23.77
CA ARG A 600 21.20 -20.32 22.51
C ARG A 600 21.75 -19.01 21.91
N THR A 601 21.05 -17.89 22.10
CA THR A 601 21.54 -16.58 21.64
C THR A 601 22.74 -16.13 22.46
N ILE A 602 22.67 -16.34 23.79
CA ILE A 602 23.79 -16.05 24.70
C ILE A 602 24.97 -16.96 24.37
N GLU A 603 24.74 -18.23 24.08
CA GLU A 603 25.78 -19.17 23.64
C GLU A 603 26.46 -18.69 22.35
N ARG A 604 25.70 -18.23 21.34
CA ARG A 604 26.27 -17.67 20.09
C ARG A 604 27.09 -16.41 20.39
N PHE A 605 26.61 -15.53 21.27
CA PHE A 605 27.39 -14.39 21.70
C PHE A 605 28.73 -14.83 22.31
N ASN A 606 28.69 -15.80 23.21
CA ASN A 606 29.89 -16.31 23.86
C ASN A 606 30.86 -16.94 22.87
N GLN A 607 30.37 -17.72 21.92
CA GLN A 607 31.17 -18.30 20.86
C GLN A 607 31.83 -17.24 19.97
N ASP A 608 31.08 -16.27 19.51
CA ASP A 608 31.56 -15.21 18.61
C ASP A 608 32.60 -14.30 19.30
N THR A 609 32.35 -13.98 20.59
CA THR A 609 33.22 -13.05 21.34
C THR A 609 34.30 -13.74 22.19
N LYS A 610 34.28 -15.08 22.20
CA LYS A 610 35.18 -15.89 23.06
C LYS A 610 35.08 -15.52 24.55
N GLN A 611 33.87 -15.22 24.98
CA GLN A 611 33.52 -14.90 26.36
C GLN A 611 32.73 -16.04 27.00
N ASN A 612 32.48 -15.94 28.29
CA ASN A 612 31.62 -16.87 29.03
C ASN A 612 30.60 -16.09 29.86
N VAL A 613 29.78 -15.30 29.17
CA VAL A 613 28.77 -14.41 29.79
C VAL A 613 27.53 -15.22 30.12
N THR A 614 27.04 -15.03 31.31
CA THR A 614 25.78 -15.61 31.79
C THR A 614 24.62 -14.60 31.69
N ARG A 615 23.38 -15.08 31.69
CA ARG A 615 22.17 -14.25 31.76
C ARG A 615 22.22 -13.29 32.98
N GLN A 616 22.70 -13.75 34.14
CA GLN A 616 22.79 -12.94 35.34
C GLN A 616 23.78 -11.78 35.20
N GLN A 617 24.89 -12.00 34.46
CA GLN A 617 25.82 -10.92 34.16
C GLN A 617 25.20 -9.89 33.24
N LEU A 618 24.43 -10.31 32.22
CA LEU A 618 23.69 -9.39 31.36
C LEU A 618 22.65 -8.55 32.11
N ILE A 619 22.05 -9.10 33.17
CA ILE A 619 21.12 -8.37 34.02
C ILE A 619 21.86 -7.35 34.95
N LYS A 620 23.01 -7.72 35.47
CA LYS A 620 23.67 -6.96 36.54
C LYS A 620 24.73 -6.01 36.01
N ASP A 621 25.40 -6.34 34.94
CA ASP A 621 26.51 -5.56 34.40
C ASP A 621 26.12 -4.83 33.12
N LYS A 622 26.01 -3.51 33.23
CA LYS A 622 25.66 -2.62 32.13
C LYS A 622 26.67 -2.67 30.97
N GLN A 623 27.95 -2.88 31.28
CA GLN A 623 28.99 -2.92 30.26
C GLN A 623 28.84 -4.16 29.41
N THR A 624 28.71 -5.32 30.01
CA THR A 624 28.43 -6.60 29.33
C THR A 624 27.14 -6.55 28.55
N TYR A 625 26.09 -5.98 29.12
CA TYR A 625 24.84 -5.78 28.40
C TYR A 625 25.00 -4.91 27.15
N THR A 626 25.73 -3.80 27.25
CA THR A 626 25.99 -2.92 26.11
C THR A 626 26.81 -3.63 25.02
N GLN A 627 27.77 -4.45 25.40
CA GLN A 627 28.53 -5.27 24.43
C GLN A 627 27.64 -6.29 23.72
N TYR A 628 26.74 -6.93 24.46
CA TYR A 628 25.78 -7.88 23.91
C TYR A 628 24.84 -7.20 22.90
N ILE A 629 24.30 -6.03 23.21
CA ILE A 629 23.43 -5.27 22.32
C ILE A 629 24.17 -4.89 21.03
N LYS A 630 25.41 -4.40 21.13
CA LYS A 630 26.24 -4.08 19.94
C LYS A 630 26.51 -5.30 19.06
N TRP A 631 26.78 -6.43 19.68
CA TRP A 631 26.95 -7.69 18.97
C TRP A 631 25.64 -8.08 18.25
N TRP A 632 24.51 -8.01 18.93
CA TRP A 632 23.21 -8.33 18.36
C TRP A 632 22.85 -7.40 17.19
N GLU A 633 23.13 -6.10 17.31
CA GLU A 633 22.94 -5.15 16.22
C GLU A 633 23.80 -5.50 14.99
N THR A 634 25.02 -5.97 15.22
CA THR A 634 25.86 -6.49 14.14
C THR A 634 25.21 -7.71 13.48
N LYS A 635 24.70 -8.64 14.26
CA LYS A 635 23.98 -9.81 13.74
C LYS A 635 22.72 -9.41 12.94
N ARG A 636 21.97 -8.41 13.41
CA ARG A 636 20.84 -7.88 12.66
C ARG A 636 21.28 -7.31 11.32
N ARG A 637 22.35 -6.55 11.30
CA ARG A 637 22.92 -6.02 10.07
C ARG A 637 23.36 -7.16 9.13
N ASP A 638 24.04 -8.15 9.66
CA ASP A 638 24.47 -9.32 8.89
C ASP A 638 23.28 -10.08 8.30
N PHE A 639 22.21 -10.24 9.05
CA PHE A 639 20.96 -10.83 8.59
C PHE A 639 20.36 -10.02 7.41
N LEU A 640 20.26 -8.69 7.55
CA LEU A 640 19.71 -7.82 6.51
C LEU A 640 20.60 -7.84 5.24
N LEU A 641 21.93 -7.88 5.42
CA LEU A 641 22.87 -8.04 4.31
C LEU A 641 22.69 -9.38 3.60
N ALA A 642 22.55 -10.47 4.36
CA ALA A 642 22.33 -11.81 3.81
C ALA A 642 21.01 -11.88 3.03
N VAL A 643 19.95 -11.24 3.52
CA VAL A 643 18.65 -11.12 2.81
C VAL A 643 18.83 -10.37 1.49
N ARG A 644 19.55 -9.26 1.50
CA ARG A 644 19.85 -8.49 0.29
C ARG A 644 20.62 -9.36 -0.72
N ASP A 645 21.69 -10.00 -0.26
CA ASP A 645 22.57 -10.78 -1.12
C ASP A 645 21.85 -12.01 -1.69
N TYR A 646 20.92 -12.57 -0.91
CA TYR A 646 20.02 -13.62 -1.39
C TYR A 646 19.15 -13.13 -2.55
N LEU A 647 18.43 -12.02 -2.37
CA LEU A 647 17.58 -11.43 -3.42
C LEU A 647 18.37 -11.17 -4.70
N ARG A 648 19.57 -10.64 -4.56
CA ARG A 648 20.47 -10.37 -5.69
C ARG A 648 20.95 -11.63 -6.38
N SER A 649 21.33 -12.65 -5.62
CA SER A 649 21.72 -13.95 -6.18
C SER A 649 20.61 -14.62 -6.99
N LYS A 650 19.37 -14.19 -6.75
CA LYS A 650 18.16 -14.63 -7.46
C LYS A 650 17.72 -13.68 -8.58
N GLY A 651 18.52 -12.65 -8.91
CA GLY A 651 18.26 -11.73 -10.02
C GLY A 651 17.37 -10.54 -9.69
N VAL A 652 17.32 -10.13 -8.43
CA VAL A 652 16.79 -8.81 -8.01
C VAL A 652 17.98 -7.88 -7.79
N ASP A 653 18.58 -7.40 -8.89
CA ASP A 653 19.91 -6.78 -8.90
C ASP A 653 20.01 -5.49 -8.07
N ASP A 654 18.97 -4.68 -8.09
CA ASP A 654 18.87 -3.42 -7.34
C ASP A 654 18.29 -3.58 -5.93
N ALA A 655 18.22 -4.82 -5.43
CA ALA A 655 17.60 -5.10 -4.15
C ALA A 655 18.15 -4.23 -3.02
N MET A 656 17.26 -3.55 -2.34
CA MET A 656 17.47 -2.96 -1.03
C MET A 656 16.69 -3.74 0.02
N VAL A 657 17.21 -3.78 1.23
CA VAL A 657 16.47 -4.27 2.38
C VAL A 657 16.26 -3.12 3.33
N LEU A 658 15.03 -2.70 3.49
CA LEU A 658 14.65 -1.63 4.37
C LEU A 658 14.16 -2.24 5.69
N PHE A 659 14.81 -1.87 6.76
CA PHE A 659 14.33 -2.16 8.09
C PHE A 659 14.10 -0.83 8.79
N THR A 660 12.84 -0.53 9.09
CA THR A 660 12.47 0.69 9.78
C THR A 660 11.92 0.35 11.15
N ASN A 661 12.19 1.22 12.10
CA ASN A 661 11.68 1.09 13.45
C ASN A 661 11.02 2.40 13.88
N ASN A 662 9.90 2.27 14.53
CA ASN A 662 9.20 3.38 15.11
C ASN A 662 9.57 3.49 16.60
N ALA A 663 10.66 4.15 16.87
CA ALA A 663 11.20 4.30 18.21
C ALA A 663 10.23 4.97 19.20
N GLY A 664 9.32 5.77 18.68
CA GLY A 664 8.28 6.37 19.49
C GLY A 664 7.10 5.43 19.74
N GLU A 665 7.17 4.17 19.35
CA GLU A 665 6.09 3.24 19.62
C GLU A 665 5.93 3.01 21.13
N PRO A 666 4.71 3.19 21.64
CA PRO A 666 4.46 3.01 23.05
C PRO A 666 4.74 1.58 23.51
N GLY A 667 5.18 1.45 24.74
CA GLY A 667 5.47 0.17 25.38
C GLY A 667 6.83 -0.42 25.04
N VAL A 668 7.53 0.14 24.08
CA VAL A 668 8.88 -0.31 23.69
C VAL A 668 9.91 0.71 24.17
N SER A 669 9.98 1.86 23.51
CA SER A 669 10.95 2.91 23.86
C SER A 669 10.40 3.88 24.91
N PHE A 670 9.10 4.03 24.96
CA PHE A 670 8.39 4.94 25.84
C PHE A 670 7.22 4.21 26.51
N PRO A 671 7.51 3.44 27.54
CA PRO A 671 6.51 2.54 28.14
C PRO A 671 5.35 3.27 28.83
N ASP A 672 5.51 4.55 29.09
CA ASP A 672 4.54 5.36 29.79
C ASP A 672 3.53 6.07 28.91
N TRP A 673 3.58 5.91 27.59
CA TRP A 673 2.73 6.59 26.61
C TRP A 673 2.74 8.12 26.73
N THR A 674 3.74 8.70 27.34
CA THR A 674 3.84 10.14 27.50
C THR A 674 4.04 10.79 26.12
N PRO A 675 3.18 11.72 25.70
CA PRO A 675 3.42 12.50 24.49
C PRO A 675 4.72 13.31 24.64
N ARG A 676 5.44 13.46 23.56
CA ARG A 676 6.72 14.18 23.56
C ARG A 676 6.77 15.13 22.38
N ILE A 677 7.32 16.30 22.62
CA ILE A 677 7.67 17.25 21.58
C ILE A 677 9.18 17.45 21.56
N ILE A 678 9.75 17.54 20.38
CA ILE A 678 11.17 17.83 20.20
C ILE A 678 11.29 19.17 19.52
N THR A 679 11.98 20.08 20.15
CA THR A 679 12.13 21.47 19.72
C THR A 679 13.50 22.02 20.07
N ASP A 680 13.99 22.99 19.31
CA ASP A 680 15.21 23.75 19.59
C ASP A 680 14.99 24.83 20.65
N ILE A 681 13.75 25.14 20.99
CA ILE A 681 13.36 26.24 21.89
C ILE A 681 12.42 25.77 22.99
N PRO A 682 12.89 24.84 23.85
CA PRO A 682 12.04 24.20 24.86
C PRO A 682 11.35 25.20 25.80
N GLN A 683 12.03 26.29 26.17
CA GLN A 683 11.50 27.31 27.10
C GLN A 683 10.20 27.96 26.58
N GLN A 684 10.06 28.10 25.31
CA GLN A 684 8.84 28.64 24.71
C GLN A 684 7.66 27.69 24.82
N TRP A 685 7.93 26.40 24.86
CA TRP A 685 6.89 25.37 24.94
C TRP A 685 6.40 25.06 26.35
N GLU A 686 7.17 25.38 27.37
CA GLU A 686 6.84 25.06 28.76
C GLU A 686 5.46 25.58 29.19
N SER A 687 5.13 26.83 28.87
CA SER A 687 3.83 27.42 29.22
C SER A 687 2.68 26.82 28.39
N ILE A 688 2.97 26.35 27.19
CA ILE A 688 1.98 25.79 26.27
C ILE A 688 1.59 24.38 26.68
N VAL A 689 2.57 23.54 26.97
CA VAL A 689 2.30 22.13 27.36
C VAL A 689 1.60 22.01 28.70
N GLN A 690 1.59 23.06 29.49
CA GLN A 690 0.85 23.15 30.76
C GLN A 690 -0.66 23.36 30.55
N LEU A 691 -1.09 23.79 29.35
CA LEU A 691 -2.51 24.04 29.10
C LEU A 691 -3.31 22.71 29.12
N PRO A 692 -4.54 22.72 29.72
CA PRO A 692 -5.33 21.48 29.84
C PRO A 692 -5.62 20.78 28.49
N GLN A 693 -5.80 21.54 27.42
CA GLN A 693 -6.07 20.99 26.10
C GLN A 693 -4.88 20.23 25.49
N HIS A 694 -3.69 20.44 26.02
CA HIS A 694 -2.47 19.75 25.60
C HIS A 694 -2.12 18.55 26.47
N GLN A 695 -2.96 18.24 27.43
CA GLN A 695 -2.82 17.00 28.20
C GLN A 695 -3.15 15.80 27.31
N GLY A 696 -2.33 14.79 27.37
CA GLY A 696 -2.58 13.55 26.64
C GLY A 696 -3.84 12.83 27.14
N SER A 697 -4.31 11.86 26.40
CA SER A 697 -5.54 11.10 26.69
C SER A 697 -5.59 10.47 28.08
N ASN A 698 -4.44 10.32 28.71
CA ASN A 698 -4.31 9.77 30.06
C ASN A 698 -3.97 10.85 31.09
N ASN A 699 -4.27 12.10 30.84
CA ASN A 699 -3.90 13.27 31.67
C ASN A 699 -2.38 13.41 31.92
N LYS A 700 -1.57 12.87 31.03
CA LYS A 700 -0.11 12.99 31.11
C LYS A 700 0.37 14.24 30.41
N THR A 701 1.19 14.99 31.07
CA THR A 701 1.83 16.18 30.53
C THR A 701 2.76 15.81 29.37
N ILE A 702 2.76 16.63 28.32
CA ILE A 702 3.67 16.48 27.19
C ILE A 702 5.11 16.76 27.66
N ALA A 703 6.02 15.84 27.44
CA ALA A 703 7.42 16.04 27.71
C ALA A 703 8.10 16.86 26.61
N ILE A 704 8.89 17.83 27.00
CA ILE A 704 9.68 18.65 26.07
C ILE A 704 11.11 18.12 26.05
N LEU A 705 11.63 17.88 24.88
CA LEU A 705 12.99 17.40 24.64
C LEU A 705 13.69 18.28 23.62
N THR A 706 14.97 18.50 23.80
CA THR A 706 15.82 19.11 22.78
C THR A 706 16.36 18.04 21.81
N PRO A 707 16.79 18.39 20.58
CA PRO A 707 17.51 17.48 19.70
C PRO A 707 18.73 16.83 20.37
N ASN A 708 19.43 17.56 21.22
CA ASN A 708 20.56 17.02 22.00
C ASN A 708 20.11 15.95 23.02
N ASP A 709 18.96 16.15 23.64
CA ASP A 709 18.41 15.18 24.59
C ASP A 709 18.08 13.87 23.88
N VAL A 710 17.60 13.95 22.64
CA VAL A 710 17.31 12.79 21.80
C VAL A 710 18.61 12.09 21.38
N SER A 711 19.57 12.82 20.89
CA SER A 711 20.81 12.25 20.31
C SER A 711 21.74 11.67 21.37
N ARG A 712 21.71 12.21 22.57
CA ARG A 712 22.58 11.81 23.72
C ARG A 712 21.82 11.07 24.81
N SER A 713 20.52 10.96 24.69
CA SER A 713 19.70 10.68 25.84
C SER A 713 19.64 9.21 26.20
N GLN A 714 19.28 9.01 27.45
CA GLN A 714 18.80 7.77 28.00
C GLN A 714 17.65 7.17 27.13
N MET A 715 16.90 8.02 26.40
CA MET A 715 15.84 7.62 25.53
C MET A 715 16.36 6.81 24.32
N TYR A 716 17.40 7.28 23.65
CA TYR A 716 18.04 6.53 22.58
C TYR A 716 18.70 5.26 23.10
N LEU A 717 19.41 5.35 24.23
CA LEU A 717 19.98 4.20 24.88
C LEU A 717 18.90 3.21 25.36
N ASN A 718 17.79 3.70 25.87
CA ASN A 718 16.67 2.86 26.27
C ASN A 718 16.00 2.20 25.05
N ALA A 719 15.93 2.90 23.92
CA ALA A 719 15.45 2.32 22.68
C ALA A 719 16.33 1.14 22.23
N LEU A 720 17.65 1.30 22.32
CA LEU A 720 18.59 0.21 22.05
C LEU A 720 18.54 -0.92 23.09
N GLN A 721 18.21 -0.59 24.32
CA GLN A 721 18.13 -1.53 25.43
C GLN A 721 16.77 -2.23 25.53
N SER A 722 15.73 -1.64 24.99
CA SER A 722 14.42 -2.27 24.93
C SER A 722 14.42 -3.34 23.83
N PRO A 723 14.17 -4.60 24.18
CA PRO A 723 14.12 -5.66 23.18
C PRO A 723 13.19 -5.32 22.02
N GLY A 724 13.74 -5.38 20.81
CA GLY A 724 13.01 -5.09 19.59
C GLY A 724 12.81 -3.61 19.27
N SER A 725 13.46 -2.73 20.00
CA SER A 725 13.37 -1.29 19.78
C SER A 725 14.63 -0.76 19.11
N ASP A 726 14.45 0.08 18.12
CA ASP A 726 15.54 0.76 17.42
C ASP A 726 15.04 2.09 16.84
N TRP A 727 15.93 3.06 16.73
CA TRP A 727 15.60 4.36 16.18
C TRP A 727 15.80 4.40 14.67
N GLY A 728 14.76 4.82 13.96
CA GLY A 728 14.80 4.99 12.53
C GLY A 728 14.87 3.67 11.80
N GLY A 729 15.73 3.56 10.81
CA GLY A 729 15.81 2.41 9.96
C GLY A 729 17.24 2.06 9.56
N TYR A 730 17.40 0.84 9.13
CA TYR A 730 18.57 0.42 8.37
C TYR A 730 18.15 0.20 6.92
N GLU A 731 18.84 0.88 6.05
CA GLU A 731 18.82 0.51 4.65
C GLU A 731 20.12 -0.21 4.33
N VAL A 732 19.99 -1.43 3.88
CA VAL A 732 21.12 -2.24 3.44
C VAL A 732 21.11 -2.23 1.92
N ARG A 733 21.73 -1.24 1.34
CA ARG A 733 21.84 -1.10 -0.10
C ARG A 733 23.09 -1.77 -0.62
N HIS A 734 22.99 -2.24 -1.85
CA HIS A 734 24.16 -2.72 -2.55
C HIS A 734 25.19 -1.61 -2.75
N ALA A 735 26.40 -1.83 -2.31
CA ALA A 735 27.51 -1.01 -2.71
C ALA A 735 27.76 -1.22 -4.21
N ARG A 736 27.70 -0.14 -4.99
CA ARG A 736 28.11 -0.15 -6.39
C ARG A 736 29.62 -0.38 -6.47
N PRO A 737 30.17 -0.76 -7.63
CA PRO A 737 31.61 -0.86 -7.82
C PRO A 737 32.33 0.41 -7.34
N ALA A 738 33.49 0.27 -6.75
CA ALA A 738 34.22 1.38 -6.15
C ALA A 738 34.52 2.53 -7.14
N ASN A 739 34.59 2.22 -8.43
CA ASN A 739 34.80 3.19 -9.50
C ASN A 739 33.51 3.80 -10.06
N ASP A 740 32.33 3.41 -9.56
CA ASP A 740 31.08 4.04 -9.95
C ASP A 740 30.99 5.44 -9.33
N PRO A 741 30.86 6.52 -10.15
CA PRO A 741 30.79 7.88 -9.63
C PRO A 741 29.56 8.14 -8.74
N TYR A 742 28.56 7.27 -8.79
CA TYR A 742 27.36 7.34 -7.97
C TYR A 742 27.39 6.38 -6.80
N ASN A 743 28.55 5.82 -6.45
CA ASN A 743 28.69 4.93 -5.32
C ASN A 743 28.52 5.71 -4.01
N TYR A 744 27.46 5.41 -3.28
CA TYR A 744 27.24 5.90 -1.93
C TYR A 744 26.63 4.79 -1.07
N VAL A 745 27.04 4.78 0.18
CA VAL A 745 26.71 3.67 1.11
C VAL A 745 25.42 3.95 1.87
N LYS A 746 25.08 5.21 2.08
CA LYS A 746 23.92 5.63 2.85
C LYS A 746 22.74 5.95 1.94
N LEU A 747 21.57 5.47 2.32
CA LEU A 747 20.32 5.93 1.78
C LEU A 747 19.82 7.09 2.64
N SER A 748 19.76 8.29 2.07
CA SER A 748 19.06 9.39 2.70
C SER A 748 17.56 9.20 2.47
N GLY A 749 16.81 8.91 3.51
CA GLY A 749 15.39 8.67 3.41
C GLY A 749 14.62 9.24 4.60
N VAL A 750 13.35 9.51 4.38
CA VAL A 750 12.41 9.95 5.41
C VAL A 750 11.23 9.01 5.45
N MET A 751 10.97 8.48 6.63
CA MET A 751 9.77 7.71 6.91
C MET A 751 8.80 8.55 7.73
N LEU A 752 7.67 8.86 7.14
CA LEU A 752 6.64 9.65 7.78
C LEU A 752 5.74 8.72 8.59
N SER A 753 5.72 8.95 9.88
CA SER A 753 5.10 8.07 10.84
C SER A 753 3.63 8.39 11.05
N TYR A 754 2.86 7.36 11.21
CA TYR A 754 1.50 7.38 11.70
C TYR A 754 1.44 7.85 13.19
N PRO A 755 0.33 8.47 13.62
CA PRO A 755 0.24 9.04 14.96
C PRO A 755 0.12 8.05 16.14
N PHE A 756 0.66 6.89 15.98
CA PHE A 756 0.59 5.87 17.02
C PHE A 756 1.33 6.20 18.29
N ASN A 757 2.46 6.77 18.13
CA ASN A 757 3.49 6.73 19.15
C ASN A 757 3.57 7.99 19.98
N ARG A 758 2.67 8.93 19.79
CA ARG A 758 2.63 10.17 20.55
C ARG A 758 3.95 10.94 20.61
N PHE A 759 4.72 10.78 19.55
CA PHE A 759 6.02 11.40 19.43
C PHE A 759 5.92 12.50 18.39
N TYR A 760 6.01 13.73 18.81
CA TYR A 760 5.83 14.90 17.97
C TYR A 760 7.16 15.57 17.71
N THR A 761 7.41 15.94 16.47
CA THR A 761 8.60 16.68 16.09
C THR A 761 8.25 18.02 15.49
N VAL A 762 8.96 19.03 15.90
CA VAL A 762 9.05 20.30 15.20
C VAL A 762 10.16 20.15 14.17
N ASN A 763 9.84 20.28 12.90
CA ASN A 763 10.80 20.03 11.82
C ASN A 763 11.80 21.19 11.69
N THR A 764 12.90 21.06 12.40
CA THR A 764 14.08 21.91 12.28
C THR A 764 15.23 21.10 11.71
N PRO A 765 16.30 21.74 11.20
CA PRO A 765 17.50 21.02 10.74
C PRO A 765 18.06 20.09 11.82
N GLN A 766 18.13 20.57 13.05
CA GLN A 766 18.65 19.83 14.21
C GLN A 766 17.77 18.62 14.54
N THR A 767 16.46 18.78 14.43
CA THR A 767 15.51 17.67 14.62
C THR A 767 15.70 16.58 13.56
N LEU A 768 15.84 16.95 12.29
CA LEU A 768 16.11 16.00 11.24
C LEU A 768 17.40 15.22 11.47
N ASP A 769 18.47 15.91 11.82
CA ASP A 769 19.77 15.30 12.13
C ASP A 769 19.71 14.38 13.34
N SER A 770 18.96 14.77 14.38
CA SER A 770 18.80 13.99 15.60
C SER A 770 18.09 12.66 15.41
N PHE A 771 17.19 12.59 14.43
CA PHE A 771 16.46 11.36 14.08
C PHE A 771 17.11 10.57 12.96
N GLN A 772 18.22 11.05 12.42
CA GLN A 772 18.95 10.34 11.38
C GLN A 772 19.66 9.11 11.95
N THR A 773 19.42 7.97 11.32
CA THR A 773 20.09 6.71 11.66
C THR A 773 21.44 6.59 10.97
N GLN A 774 22.22 5.56 11.30
CA GLN A 774 23.48 5.24 10.64
C GLN A 774 23.30 4.98 9.14
N SER A 775 22.15 4.50 8.72
CA SER A 775 21.84 4.30 7.30
C SER A 775 21.45 5.58 6.57
N GLY A 776 21.27 6.69 7.27
CA GLY A 776 20.79 7.95 6.71
C GLY A 776 19.27 8.11 6.71
N MET A 777 18.53 7.12 7.21
CA MET A 777 17.07 7.21 7.34
C MET A 777 16.67 8.09 8.52
N THR A 778 15.66 8.91 8.33
CA THR A 778 15.07 9.76 9.35
C THR A 778 13.60 9.40 9.55
N MET A 779 13.20 9.19 10.79
CA MET A 779 11.81 8.95 11.16
C MET A 779 11.17 10.24 11.66
N LEU A 780 10.10 10.67 11.02
CA LEU A 780 9.38 11.89 11.37
C LEU A 780 7.90 11.63 11.60
N ARG A 781 7.34 12.44 12.46
CA ARG A 781 5.89 12.64 12.49
C ARG A 781 5.48 13.52 11.32
N HIS A 782 4.27 13.32 10.89
CA HIS A 782 3.77 13.90 9.65
C HIS A 782 3.26 15.34 9.84
N PHE A 783 3.98 16.17 10.55
CA PHE A 783 3.59 17.57 10.71
C PHE A 783 4.78 18.47 11.04
N SER A 784 4.53 19.76 10.89
CA SER A 784 5.41 20.82 11.30
C SER A 784 4.60 21.94 11.98
N LEU A 785 5.20 22.63 12.92
CA LEU A 785 4.58 23.74 13.63
C LEU A 785 5.21 25.07 13.25
N ASN A 786 4.41 26.12 13.18
CA ASN A 786 4.91 27.48 13.12
C ASN A 786 5.06 28.02 14.55
N GLU A 787 6.22 27.87 15.11
CA GLU A 787 6.50 28.29 16.47
C GLU A 787 6.28 29.80 16.70
N ASN A 788 6.50 30.62 15.68
CA ASN A 788 6.24 32.06 15.79
C ASN A 788 4.75 32.38 16.01
N MET A 789 3.87 31.63 15.38
CA MET A 789 2.42 31.80 15.59
C MET A 789 1.96 31.27 16.94
N LEU A 790 2.66 30.32 17.53
CA LEU A 790 2.31 29.77 18.82
C LEU A 790 2.44 30.79 19.97
N PHE A 791 3.17 31.86 19.78
CA PHE A 791 3.44 32.88 20.79
C PHE A 791 2.73 34.20 20.50
N ASP A 792 1.78 34.23 19.60
CA ASP A 792 0.91 35.42 19.43
C ASP A 792 0.14 35.63 20.72
N LYS A 793 0.37 36.78 21.35
CA LYS A 793 -0.19 37.12 22.65
C LYS A 793 -1.72 37.31 22.63
N GLN A 794 -2.32 37.45 21.47
CA GLN A 794 -3.75 37.80 21.36
C GLN A 794 -4.67 36.58 21.47
N ASP A 795 -4.22 35.39 21.09
CA ASP A 795 -5.05 34.22 21.25
C ASP A 795 -4.22 32.95 21.55
N LYS A 796 -3.89 32.77 22.81
CA LYS A 796 -3.19 31.58 23.32
C LYS A 796 -3.95 30.28 23.04
N HIS A 797 -5.21 30.33 22.69
CA HIS A 797 -6.00 29.13 22.42
C HIS A 797 -5.82 28.60 20.99
N LEU A 798 -5.25 29.37 20.11
CA LEU A 798 -4.88 28.94 18.76
C LEU A 798 -3.54 28.20 18.69
N LEU A 799 -2.90 28.06 19.83
CA LEU A 799 -1.59 27.46 19.91
C LEU A 799 -1.70 26.01 20.12
N GLY A 800 -1.59 25.28 19.28
CA GLY A 800 -1.59 24.13 19.86
C GLY A 800 -1.60 22.92 19.27
N TYR A 801 -1.31 22.92 18.20
CA TYR A 801 -1.53 21.80 17.84
C TYR A 801 -0.66 20.78 17.31
N PHE A 802 -0.51 19.74 17.86
CA PHE A 802 0.17 18.51 17.60
C PHE A 802 -0.69 17.67 16.71
N VAL A 803 -0.80 18.04 15.48
CA VAL A 803 -1.55 17.26 14.53
C VAL A 803 -0.59 16.44 13.70
N ALA A 804 -0.66 15.19 13.90
CA ALA A 804 -0.07 14.21 12.99
C ALA A 804 -0.99 14.02 11.79
N ASP A 805 -1.43 15.11 11.22
CA ASP A 805 -2.42 15.11 10.20
C ASP A 805 -1.80 15.48 8.87
N MET A 806 -2.11 14.71 7.87
CA MET A 806 -1.63 14.92 6.50
C MET A 806 -2.55 15.85 5.71
N GLU A 807 -3.68 16.21 6.30
CA GLU A 807 -4.75 16.91 5.63
C GLU A 807 -4.85 18.36 6.06
N LYS A 808 -3.70 19.00 6.11
CA LYS A 808 -3.64 20.44 6.33
C LYS A 808 -4.12 21.16 5.10
N ALA A 809 -4.79 22.29 5.31
CA ALA A 809 -5.36 23.08 4.24
C ALA A 809 -4.29 23.60 3.26
N GLY A 810 -4.63 23.58 1.98
CA GLY A 810 -3.80 24.16 0.92
C GLY A 810 -2.38 23.57 0.84
N PRO A 811 -1.39 24.42 0.62
CA PRO A 811 0.00 24.01 0.42
C PRO A 811 0.64 23.38 1.65
N TYR A 812 0.08 23.65 2.83
CA TYR A 812 0.61 23.13 4.11
C TYR A 812 0.50 21.62 4.23
N CYS A 813 -0.30 20.97 3.39
CA CYS A 813 -0.38 19.51 3.36
C CYS A 813 0.95 18.82 3.02
N MET A 814 1.91 19.53 2.42
CA MET A 814 3.25 19.02 2.07
C MET A 814 4.37 19.60 2.96
N MET A 815 4.01 20.19 4.10
CA MET A 815 4.97 20.88 4.95
C MET A 815 6.11 19.96 5.43
N ALA A 816 5.79 18.77 5.90
CA ALA A 816 6.79 17.84 6.45
C ALA A 816 7.77 17.35 5.36
N GLU A 817 7.25 17.01 4.19
CA GLU A 817 8.03 16.56 3.05
C GLU A 817 8.94 17.67 2.50
N ALA A 818 8.40 18.87 2.40
CA ALA A 818 9.16 20.04 1.95
C ALA A 818 10.31 20.36 2.91
N MET A 819 10.07 20.36 4.21
CA MET A 819 11.10 20.58 5.22
C MET A 819 12.18 19.48 5.17
N ALA A 820 11.77 18.22 4.96
CA ALA A 820 12.72 17.13 4.77
C ALA A 820 13.60 17.34 3.51
N MET A 821 13.01 17.84 2.42
CA MET A 821 13.79 18.19 1.21
C MET A 821 14.74 19.36 1.45
N ALA A 822 14.30 20.37 2.16
CA ALA A 822 15.14 21.54 2.43
C ALA A 822 16.39 21.16 3.23
N TYR A 823 16.25 20.32 4.22
CA TYR A 823 17.33 20.05 5.18
C TYR A 823 17.94 18.65 5.09
N GLY A 824 17.20 17.65 4.64
CA GLY A 824 17.63 16.25 4.65
C GLY A 824 17.95 15.65 3.28
N ASN A 825 17.50 16.25 2.17
CA ASN A 825 17.62 15.68 0.82
C ASN A 825 17.30 14.17 0.76
N PRO A 826 16.12 13.73 1.19
CA PRO A 826 15.78 12.31 1.16
C PRO A 826 15.75 11.80 -0.28
N THR A 827 16.36 10.65 -0.53
CA THR A 827 16.26 9.95 -1.81
C THR A 827 15.06 9.02 -1.86
N MET A 828 14.46 8.79 -0.69
CA MET A 828 13.25 8.01 -0.51
C MET A 828 12.33 8.70 0.49
N ILE A 829 11.05 8.79 0.16
CA ILE A 829 10.00 9.20 1.09
C ILE A 829 9.00 8.06 1.17
N GLY A 830 8.82 7.57 2.38
CA GLY A 830 7.87 6.49 2.67
C GLY A 830 6.88 6.89 3.75
N TYR A 831 5.70 6.34 3.65
CA TYR A 831 4.65 6.53 4.64
C TYR A 831 4.39 5.20 5.35
N LEU A 832 4.49 5.20 6.67
CA LEU A 832 4.33 3.99 7.48
C LEU A 832 2.88 3.52 7.60
N SER A 833 1.94 4.39 7.31
CA SER A 833 0.58 3.99 7.05
C SER A 833 0.04 4.83 5.91
N GLY A 834 -0.83 4.27 5.16
CA GLY A 834 -1.48 4.93 4.07
C GLY A 834 -2.35 6.09 4.54
N GLY A 835 -3.34 6.45 4.01
CA GLY A 835 -4.20 7.56 4.35
C GLY A 835 -3.86 8.83 3.59
N ASN A 836 -2.71 8.88 2.99
CA ASN A 836 -2.30 9.99 2.13
C ASN A 836 -3.19 10.16 0.91
N TYR A 837 -4.06 9.23 0.69
CA TYR A 837 -5.01 9.30 -0.39
C TYR A 837 -6.07 10.38 -0.21
N ALA A 838 -6.38 10.71 1.01
CA ALA A 838 -7.52 11.57 1.30
C ALA A 838 -7.13 13.04 1.50
N ARG A 839 -5.91 13.43 1.13
CA ARG A 839 -5.51 14.84 1.10
C ARG A 839 -6.41 15.59 0.14
N GLY A 840 -7.14 16.54 0.64
CA GLY A 840 -8.09 17.35 -0.12
C GLY A 840 -7.46 18.39 -1.05
N PHE A 841 -6.13 18.33 -1.23
CA PHE A 841 -5.33 19.28 -1.99
C PHE A 841 -4.35 18.59 -2.91
N PRO A 842 -4.81 17.71 -3.79
CA PRO A 842 -3.95 16.86 -4.61
C PRO A 842 -3.06 17.63 -5.58
N GLN A 843 -3.38 18.86 -5.93
CA GLN A 843 -2.54 19.73 -6.74
C GLN A 843 -1.16 19.98 -6.09
N TYR A 844 -1.12 20.21 -4.79
CA TYR A 844 0.13 20.42 -4.06
C TYR A 844 0.90 19.11 -3.87
N VAL A 845 0.19 18.02 -3.57
CA VAL A 845 0.79 16.67 -3.45
C VAL A 845 1.44 16.28 -4.77
N ARG A 846 0.71 16.40 -5.87
CA ARG A 846 1.21 16.03 -7.20
C ARG A 846 2.38 16.91 -7.62
N GLN A 847 2.29 18.22 -7.39
CA GLN A 847 3.38 19.15 -7.71
C GLN A 847 4.67 18.77 -6.95
N PHE A 848 4.57 18.45 -5.68
CA PHE A 848 5.71 17.98 -4.90
C PHE A 848 6.27 16.66 -5.46
N ASN A 849 5.42 15.67 -5.69
CA ASN A 849 5.82 14.35 -6.13
C ASN A 849 6.54 14.38 -7.48
N LEU A 850 6.04 15.17 -8.44
CA LEU A 850 6.66 15.34 -9.76
C LEU A 850 8.06 15.96 -9.66
N ASN A 851 8.23 16.99 -8.83
CA ASN A 851 9.53 17.61 -8.60
C ASN A 851 10.50 16.67 -7.87
N PHE A 852 10.00 15.93 -6.89
CA PHE A 852 10.79 14.99 -6.09
C PHE A 852 11.32 13.83 -6.93
N LEU A 853 10.45 13.19 -7.70
CA LEU A 853 10.80 11.99 -8.47
C LEU A 853 11.64 12.31 -9.71
N ALA A 854 11.59 13.54 -10.22
CA ALA A 854 12.40 13.97 -11.35
C ALA A 854 13.87 14.27 -10.97
N LEU A 855 14.20 14.32 -9.68
CA LEU A 855 15.56 14.49 -9.20
C LEU A 855 16.27 13.13 -9.07
N PRO A 856 17.56 13.02 -9.43
CA PRO A 856 18.32 11.80 -9.18
C PRO A 856 18.53 11.59 -7.67
N ALA A 857 18.62 10.33 -7.25
CA ALA A 857 18.85 9.93 -5.88
C ALA A 857 20.35 10.03 -5.52
N LEU A 858 20.92 11.22 -5.67
CA LEU A 858 22.32 11.53 -5.40
C LEU A 858 22.43 12.52 -4.24
N PRO A 859 23.59 12.60 -3.57
CA PRO A 859 23.85 13.59 -2.56
C PRO A 859 23.65 15.02 -3.08
N SER A 860 23.17 15.91 -2.24
CA SER A 860 23.03 17.31 -2.55
C SER A 860 23.78 18.19 -1.57
N THR A 861 24.15 19.38 -2.00
CA THR A 861 24.77 20.40 -1.16
C THR A 861 23.94 21.68 -1.18
N VAL A 862 23.86 22.37 -0.07
CA VAL A 862 23.21 23.69 0.01
C VAL A 862 24.04 24.69 -0.80
N VAL A 863 23.35 25.49 -1.61
CA VAL A 863 23.97 26.59 -2.34
C VAL A 863 23.86 27.86 -1.51
N ALA A 864 24.96 28.24 -0.87
CA ALA A 864 24.97 29.39 0.00
C ALA A 864 24.61 30.67 -0.77
N ASN A 865 23.77 31.52 -0.16
CA ASN A 865 23.35 32.81 -0.74
C ASN A 865 22.68 32.71 -2.12
N ALA A 866 22.16 31.55 -2.48
CA ALA A 866 21.47 31.37 -3.76
C ALA A 866 20.18 32.19 -3.86
N SER A 867 19.54 32.50 -2.73
CA SER A 867 18.38 33.38 -2.65
C SER A 867 18.63 34.51 -1.64
N PRO A 868 18.14 35.74 -1.91
CA PRO A 868 18.12 36.81 -0.92
C PRO A 868 17.28 36.48 0.31
N ASP A 869 16.26 35.65 0.15
CA ASP A 869 15.46 35.12 1.26
C ASP A 869 16.10 33.82 1.78
N SER A 870 16.63 33.85 3.00
CA SER A 870 17.31 32.73 3.65
C SER A 870 16.39 31.52 3.92
N LYS A 871 15.08 31.74 3.91
CA LYS A 871 14.08 30.68 4.05
C LYS A 871 13.73 29.99 2.72
N VAL A 872 14.27 30.47 1.62
CA VAL A 872 14.23 29.75 0.33
C VAL A 872 15.54 28.97 0.20
N VAL A 873 15.50 27.73 0.59
CA VAL A 873 16.67 26.84 0.61
C VAL A 873 16.90 26.26 -0.78
N VAL A 874 18.08 26.53 -1.35
CA VAL A 874 18.47 26.01 -2.66
C VAL A 874 19.55 24.95 -2.50
N ARG A 875 19.39 23.83 -3.19
CA ARG A 875 20.37 22.74 -3.16
C ARG A 875 20.73 22.30 -4.58
N LYS A 876 21.97 21.89 -4.75
CA LYS A 876 22.47 21.32 -6.01
C LYS A 876 22.84 19.85 -5.85
N ILE A 877 22.65 19.11 -6.93
CA ILE A 877 23.05 17.72 -7.10
C ILE A 877 23.95 17.68 -8.34
N ASP A 878 25.18 17.27 -8.17
CA ASP A 878 26.11 17.07 -9.28
C ASP A 878 25.93 15.67 -9.86
N ALA A 879 25.48 15.59 -11.10
CA ALA A 879 25.32 14.33 -11.83
C ALA A 879 26.43 14.10 -12.88
N GLY A 880 27.57 14.75 -12.72
CA GLY A 880 28.73 14.62 -13.59
C GLY A 880 28.40 14.95 -15.06
N LYS A 881 28.64 14.00 -15.96
CA LYS A 881 28.34 14.17 -17.39
C LYS A 881 26.85 14.40 -17.72
N GLN A 882 25.96 14.09 -16.79
CA GLN A 882 24.51 14.30 -16.94
C GLN A 882 24.09 15.74 -16.58
N GLY A 883 25.01 16.59 -16.16
CA GLY A 883 24.76 17.99 -15.80
C GLY A 883 24.44 18.16 -14.30
N VAL A 884 23.89 19.31 -13.98
CA VAL A 884 23.59 19.71 -12.61
C VAL A 884 22.07 19.72 -12.42
N TYR A 885 21.61 19.02 -11.42
CA TYR A 885 20.24 19.14 -10.94
C TYR A 885 20.22 20.10 -9.75
N CYS A 886 19.22 20.93 -9.67
CA CYS A 886 19.03 21.76 -8.49
C CYS A 886 17.55 21.85 -8.13
N TYR A 887 17.31 22.20 -6.87
CA TYR A 887 15.95 22.43 -6.39
C TYR A 887 15.92 23.51 -5.33
N ALA A 888 14.78 24.16 -5.23
CA ALA A 888 14.50 25.14 -4.18
C ALA A 888 13.27 24.69 -3.38
N VAL A 889 13.32 24.95 -2.10
CA VAL A 889 12.19 24.76 -1.17
C VAL A 889 11.89 26.09 -0.49
N ASN A 890 10.66 26.55 -0.61
CA ASN A 890 10.19 27.68 0.18
C ASN A 890 9.80 27.18 1.58
N THR A 891 10.57 27.50 2.59
CA THR A 891 10.24 27.16 3.99
C THR A 891 9.43 28.25 4.71
N ASN A 892 9.00 29.30 3.99
CA ASN A 892 8.07 30.29 4.51
C ASN A 892 6.64 29.72 4.52
N MET A 893 5.84 30.29 5.45
CA MET A 893 4.40 30.05 5.51
C MET A 893 3.59 30.94 4.57
N THR A 894 4.26 31.76 3.76
CA THR A 894 3.66 32.69 2.82
C THR A 894 4.25 32.54 1.43
N ASP A 895 3.51 33.01 0.42
CA ASP A 895 4.05 33.12 -0.93
C ASP A 895 5.33 33.95 -0.92
N THR A 896 6.34 33.48 -1.64
CA THR A 896 7.64 34.15 -1.76
C THR A 896 7.97 34.36 -3.22
N SER A 897 8.20 35.60 -3.60
CA SER A 897 8.78 35.96 -4.90
C SER A 897 10.24 36.33 -4.69
N THR A 898 11.14 35.61 -5.35
CA THR A 898 12.57 35.77 -5.17
C THR A 898 13.32 35.49 -6.46
N THR A 899 14.59 35.82 -6.47
CA THR A 899 15.53 35.48 -7.59
C THR A 899 16.54 34.47 -7.08
N ILE A 900 16.61 33.32 -7.72
CA ILE A 900 17.56 32.26 -7.39
C ILE A 900 18.78 32.40 -8.28
N THR A 901 19.96 32.47 -7.67
CA THR A 901 21.24 32.30 -8.37
C THR A 901 21.46 30.80 -8.61
N LEU A 902 21.55 30.43 -9.87
CA LEU A 902 21.69 29.03 -10.25
C LEU A 902 23.14 28.55 -10.00
N PRO A 903 23.29 27.26 -9.62
CA PRO A 903 24.60 26.71 -9.26
C PRO A 903 25.49 26.37 -10.46
N ALA A 904 25.00 26.53 -11.68
CA ALA A 904 25.75 26.31 -12.92
C ALA A 904 25.13 27.12 -14.08
N ASP A 905 25.90 27.34 -15.10
CA ASP A 905 25.46 27.92 -16.38
C ASP A 905 24.98 26.81 -17.32
N GLY A 906 24.01 27.14 -18.16
CA GLY A 906 23.48 26.19 -19.15
C GLY A 906 22.00 26.37 -19.46
N LYS A 907 21.48 25.47 -20.27
CA LYS A 907 20.06 25.42 -20.58
C LYS A 907 19.30 24.89 -19.36
N VAL A 908 18.34 25.65 -18.86
CA VAL A 908 17.58 25.33 -17.66
C VAL A 908 16.24 24.74 -18.03
N THR A 909 15.95 23.55 -17.55
CA THR A 909 14.67 22.85 -17.73
C THR A 909 13.97 22.66 -16.40
N VAL A 910 12.72 23.09 -16.27
CA VAL A 910 11.85 22.81 -15.11
C VAL A 910 11.50 21.34 -15.15
N LEU A 911 11.86 20.58 -14.11
CA LEU A 911 11.76 19.13 -14.16
C LEU A 911 10.31 18.63 -14.15
N ALA A 912 9.44 19.24 -13.36
CA ALA A 912 8.04 18.81 -13.28
C ALA A 912 7.28 18.99 -14.60
N SER A 913 7.59 20.03 -15.38
CA SER A 913 6.88 20.32 -16.65
C SER A 913 7.67 19.96 -17.90
N GLY A 914 8.97 19.76 -17.80
CA GLY A 914 9.87 19.59 -18.95
C GLY A 914 10.12 20.87 -19.75
N GLN A 915 9.61 22.02 -19.31
CA GLN A 915 9.74 23.29 -20.02
C GLN A 915 11.11 23.93 -19.80
N THR A 916 11.67 24.48 -20.88
CA THR A 916 12.90 25.30 -20.79
C THR A 916 12.52 26.70 -20.33
N VAL A 917 13.29 27.23 -19.40
CA VAL A 917 13.12 28.59 -18.87
C VAL A 917 14.35 29.44 -19.19
N SER A 918 14.08 30.72 -19.39
CA SER A 918 15.15 31.71 -19.64
C SER A 918 15.75 32.21 -18.32
N THR A 919 17.03 32.41 -18.29
CA THR A 919 17.77 32.97 -17.16
C THR A 919 18.42 34.30 -17.56
N GLN A 920 18.63 35.17 -16.61
CA GLN A 920 19.33 36.42 -16.80
C GLN A 920 20.60 36.43 -15.95
N GLY A 921 21.78 36.26 -16.58
CA GLY A 921 23.07 36.22 -15.90
C GLY A 921 23.14 35.13 -14.81
N GLY A 922 22.67 33.90 -15.14
CA GLY A 922 22.64 32.79 -14.18
C GLY A 922 21.60 32.93 -13.09
N LYS A 923 20.64 33.85 -13.21
CA LYS A 923 19.59 34.10 -12.24
C LYS A 923 18.22 33.73 -12.79
N LEU A 924 17.39 33.11 -11.93
CA LEU A 924 16.03 32.67 -12.23
C LEU A 924 15.05 33.34 -11.26
N ALA A 925 14.14 34.16 -11.79
CA ALA A 925 13.05 34.69 -11.00
C ALA A 925 11.98 33.58 -10.77
N VAL A 926 11.58 33.38 -9.52
CA VAL A 926 10.61 32.39 -9.14
C VAL A 926 9.56 32.97 -8.18
N LYS A 927 8.34 32.47 -8.32
CA LYS A 927 7.30 32.64 -7.31
C LYS A 927 6.97 31.27 -6.73
N LEU A 928 7.10 31.12 -5.43
CA LEU A 928 6.91 29.89 -4.72
C LEU A 928 5.79 30.07 -3.69
N TYR A 929 4.81 29.17 -3.68
CA TYR A 929 3.85 29.10 -2.60
C TYR A 929 4.48 28.47 -1.33
N PRO A 930 3.84 28.53 -0.15
CA PRO A 930 4.35 27.94 1.07
C PRO A 930 4.73 26.47 0.89
N TYR A 931 5.90 26.07 1.34
CA TYR A 931 6.39 24.69 1.28
C TYR A 931 6.47 24.09 -0.13
N GLN A 932 6.55 24.92 -1.14
CA GLN A 932 6.75 24.45 -2.52
C GLN A 932 8.17 23.91 -2.70
N LEU A 933 8.24 22.71 -3.28
CA LEU A 933 9.44 22.16 -3.91
C LEU A 933 9.38 22.48 -5.39
N MET A 934 10.43 23.08 -5.93
CA MET A 934 10.59 23.29 -7.37
C MET A 934 11.98 22.83 -7.80
N SER A 935 12.08 22.13 -8.93
CA SER A 935 13.31 21.48 -9.36
C SER A 935 13.66 21.76 -10.82
N TRP A 936 14.94 21.82 -11.11
CA TRP A 936 15.47 22.11 -12.44
C TRP A 936 16.63 21.21 -12.79
N HIS A 937 16.83 21.03 -14.09
CA HIS A 937 18.02 20.44 -14.68
C HIS A 937 18.76 21.51 -15.48
N ILE A 938 20.06 21.62 -15.29
CA ILE A 938 20.98 22.56 -15.97
C ILE A 938 21.98 21.72 -16.76
N LYS A 939 21.97 21.90 -18.08
CA LYS A 939 22.81 21.13 -18.99
C LYS A 939 23.44 22.03 -20.06
#